data_368d468a363b6dc380f4c6ad5d6f85f1
#
_entry.id   368d468a363b6dc380f4c6ad5d6f85f1
#
_cell.length_a   1.000
_cell.length_b   1.000
_cell.length_c   1.000
_cell.angle_alpha   90.00
_cell.angle_beta   90.00
_cell.angle_gamma   90.00
#
_symmetry.space_group_name_H-M   'P 1'
#
loop_
_entity.id
_entity.type
_entity.pdbx_description
1 polymer ?
#
loop_
_entity_poly.entity_id
_entity_poly.type
_entity_poly.pdbx_seq_one_letter_code
_entity_poly.pdbx_strand_id
1 'polypeptide(L)'
;MKEFTLYTSTTIGSKSNSIYPTAVQVADIEALWAAVRYDHVCAKYKDNRRSNGNFEASDCVTMDCDNDHSENPAEWKTPDDVAAAFPQAAFMIAYSRNHMKEKNGKPARPKFHVYFPINAVTDAKQYVAIKEKLLREFPWFDANAKDAARFFFGTSEPQIELRDGTKTVDELLEKQDIIPAGSRNATLSSKAGRLIMRYGDTDEARNLFNMEAAKCVPPLAEDELLSIWNSAKKFGERVAASDGYIAPDEYNAKSSMQEFLESVHPERNHRYSWSDIGASRLFADCYKNIARYVPERKCWYIYDNGVWKDDVGNLKAMELCKELADEIMRYSLTLTDEQLRQEYIKYCIKWQNRHNREIYLKDAQGVNPIAMNEFDADPYVFNCKNGTLHLDTMKFTEHIPSDKLTKISGAEYNPQANCPRFLEFVNEISSGDTDKAKFLQKALGYGISGDTRHECFFILYGATTRNGKGTLCESVLKVLGSYGCTARPETISVKPATNSQNPSEDIARLAGIRFANISEPGRGLQLNAAQIKSMTGNDTINARFLHENSFDFKPQFKIYISTNYLPVATDMTLFTSGRVITIPFDRHFDESEQDKSLKTLFAKPENQSAILNWLVKGYRLLKKEGLKIPTAVNEATDEYRRDSDKIQQFVEEELEAGNGYEVRTSIVYEKYREWCTHNGYCVESSRNFNQSLRTIGVIMRKRPKDGSCQTTMLTGYKMRRAPSAL
;
A
#
# COMPACT_ATOMS: atom_id res chain seq x y z
N MET A 1 -46.70 -16.92 2.31
CA MET A 1 -45.26 -16.65 2.13
C MET A 1 -45.03 -15.15 2.20
N LYS A 2 -43.86 -14.67 2.69
CA LYS A 2 -43.44 -13.24 2.64
C LYS A 2 -43.11 -12.87 1.18
N GLU A 3 -43.64 -11.75 0.71
CA GLU A 3 -43.36 -11.24 -0.63
C GLU A 3 -41.93 -10.74 -0.73
N PHE A 4 -41.32 -10.80 -1.91
CA PHE A 4 -40.00 -10.29 -2.20
C PHE A 4 -39.89 -9.71 -3.61
N THR A 5 -38.85 -8.97 -3.91
CA THR A 5 -38.71 -8.26 -5.17
C THR A 5 -37.55 -8.81 -6.01
N LEU A 6 -37.82 -9.12 -7.28
CA LEU A 6 -36.79 -9.39 -8.28
C LEU A 6 -36.70 -8.22 -9.27
N TYR A 7 -35.50 -7.97 -9.77
CA TYR A 7 -35.27 -6.94 -10.78
C TYR A 7 -34.90 -7.63 -12.10
N THR A 8 -35.64 -7.36 -13.15
CA THR A 8 -35.50 -8.08 -14.44
C THR A 8 -35.02 -7.17 -15.55
N SER A 9 -34.35 -7.78 -16.52
CA SER A 9 -34.01 -7.17 -17.80
C SER A 9 -35.08 -7.48 -18.86
N THR A 10 -34.84 -7.02 -20.07
CA THR A 10 -35.67 -7.40 -21.26
C THR A 10 -35.02 -8.53 -22.08
N THR A 11 -33.91 -9.08 -21.62
CA THR A 11 -33.10 -10.08 -22.33
C THR A 11 -33.19 -11.45 -21.67
N ILE A 12 -32.91 -12.49 -22.44
CA ILE A 12 -32.86 -13.88 -21.98
C ILE A 12 -31.48 -14.45 -22.34
N GLY A 13 -30.71 -14.85 -21.34
CA GLY A 13 -29.43 -15.55 -21.50
C GLY A 13 -28.24 -14.70 -21.94
N SER A 14 -28.26 -13.40 -21.70
CA SER A 14 -27.17 -12.48 -22.06
C SER A 14 -26.12 -12.35 -20.96
N LYS A 15 -24.87 -12.75 -21.24
CA LYS A 15 -23.74 -12.59 -20.31
C LYS A 15 -23.30 -11.14 -20.13
N SER A 16 -23.55 -10.27 -21.10
CA SER A 16 -23.11 -8.87 -21.09
C SER A 16 -24.13 -7.92 -20.47
N ASN A 17 -25.31 -8.40 -20.08
CA ASN A 17 -26.35 -7.56 -19.51
C ASN A 17 -25.95 -7.10 -18.10
N SER A 18 -26.02 -5.78 -17.87
CA SER A 18 -25.74 -5.15 -16.58
C SER A 18 -26.89 -4.25 -16.08
N ILE A 19 -27.98 -4.14 -16.82
CA ILE A 19 -29.12 -3.25 -16.53
C ILE A 19 -30.38 -4.05 -16.28
N TYR A 20 -31.02 -3.82 -15.11
CA TYR A 20 -32.20 -4.52 -14.63
C TYR A 20 -33.26 -3.52 -14.16
N PRO A 21 -34.00 -2.89 -15.08
CA PRO A 21 -34.82 -1.72 -14.76
C PRO A 21 -36.23 -2.07 -14.22
N THR A 22 -36.71 -3.30 -14.40
CA THR A 22 -38.08 -3.65 -14.06
C THR A 22 -38.15 -4.39 -12.74
N ALA A 23 -38.75 -3.79 -11.72
CA ALA A 23 -39.04 -4.43 -10.45
C ALA A 23 -40.28 -5.29 -10.56
N VAL A 24 -40.22 -6.56 -10.15
CA VAL A 24 -41.33 -7.50 -10.11
C VAL A 24 -41.51 -7.94 -8.66
N GLN A 25 -42.68 -7.65 -8.10
CA GLN A 25 -43.06 -8.12 -6.76
C GLN A 25 -43.50 -9.58 -6.89
N VAL A 26 -42.85 -10.46 -6.16
CA VAL A 26 -43.11 -11.90 -6.19
C VAL A 26 -43.91 -12.29 -4.96
N ALA A 27 -45.22 -12.48 -5.14
CA ALA A 27 -46.14 -12.92 -4.10
C ALA A 27 -46.58 -14.39 -4.32
N ASP A 28 -46.50 -14.89 -5.55
CA ASP A 28 -46.99 -16.19 -5.97
C ASP A 28 -46.16 -16.80 -7.09
N ILE A 29 -46.52 -18.00 -7.53
CA ILE A 29 -45.86 -18.75 -8.62
C ILE A 29 -45.91 -18.00 -9.94
N GLU A 30 -47.03 -17.33 -10.25
CA GLU A 30 -47.23 -16.61 -11.50
C GLU A 30 -46.29 -15.42 -11.62
N ALA A 31 -46.15 -14.66 -10.51
CA ALA A 31 -45.23 -13.52 -10.42
C ALA A 31 -43.77 -13.97 -10.55
N LEU A 32 -43.37 -15.06 -9.90
CA LEU A 32 -42.01 -15.61 -10.04
C LEU A 32 -41.79 -16.09 -11.48
N TRP A 33 -42.77 -16.78 -12.07
CA TRP A 33 -42.69 -17.26 -13.46
C TRP A 33 -42.46 -16.11 -14.45
N ALA A 34 -43.18 -15.01 -14.27
CA ALA A 34 -43.01 -13.81 -15.10
C ALA A 34 -41.62 -13.18 -14.94
N ALA A 35 -41.07 -13.16 -13.72
CA ALA A 35 -39.76 -12.57 -13.43
C ALA A 35 -38.62 -13.42 -14.01
N VAL A 36 -38.60 -14.75 -13.76
CA VAL A 36 -37.47 -15.63 -14.11
C VAL A 36 -37.44 -16.02 -15.59
N ARG A 37 -38.43 -15.61 -16.40
CA ARG A 37 -38.35 -15.68 -17.85
C ARG A 37 -37.22 -14.84 -18.40
N TYR A 38 -36.89 -13.74 -17.77
CA TYR A 38 -35.81 -12.82 -18.16
C TYR A 38 -34.60 -12.97 -17.27
N ASP A 39 -33.45 -12.49 -17.76
CA ASP A 39 -32.27 -12.37 -16.91
C ASP A 39 -32.57 -11.40 -15.75
N HIS A 40 -32.27 -11.81 -14.53
CA HIS A 40 -32.72 -11.11 -13.33
C HIS A 40 -31.70 -11.12 -12.22
N VAL A 41 -31.93 -10.26 -11.23
CA VAL A 41 -31.15 -10.11 -9.99
C VAL A 41 -32.09 -9.97 -8.80
N CYS A 42 -31.56 -10.26 -7.60
CA CYS A 42 -32.34 -10.18 -6.34
C CYS A 42 -32.15 -8.87 -5.59
N ALA A 43 -31.29 -8.00 -6.06
CA ALA A 43 -31.01 -6.75 -5.41
C ALA A 43 -31.32 -5.54 -6.29
N LYS A 44 -31.72 -4.44 -5.66
CA LYS A 44 -31.82 -3.13 -6.28
C LYS A 44 -30.44 -2.50 -6.37
N TYR A 45 -30.13 -1.90 -7.52
CA TYR A 45 -28.87 -1.23 -7.77
C TYR A 45 -29.10 0.20 -8.22
N LYS A 46 -28.16 1.07 -7.82
CA LYS A 46 -28.16 2.47 -8.25
C LYS A 46 -28.19 2.54 -9.80
N ASP A 47 -29.06 3.39 -10.34
CA ASP A 47 -29.29 3.56 -11.77
C ASP A 47 -29.65 2.24 -12.50
N ASN A 48 -30.24 1.28 -11.77
CA ASN A 48 -30.56 -0.07 -12.25
C ASN A 48 -29.34 -0.84 -12.81
N ARG A 49 -28.12 -0.38 -12.54
CA ARG A 49 -26.88 -0.96 -13.06
C ARG A 49 -26.23 -1.88 -12.03
N ARG A 50 -26.20 -3.16 -12.35
CA ARG A 50 -25.65 -4.23 -11.50
C ARG A 50 -24.14 -4.07 -11.29
N SER A 51 -23.72 -3.84 -10.07
CA SER A 51 -22.36 -3.97 -9.59
C SER A 51 -22.36 -4.03 -8.06
N ASN A 52 -21.30 -4.57 -7.45
CA ASN A 52 -21.19 -4.61 -5.98
C ASN A 52 -21.22 -3.20 -5.35
N GLY A 53 -20.61 -2.22 -5.99
CA GLY A 53 -20.59 -0.84 -5.54
C GLY A 53 -21.91 -0.07 -5.70
N ASN A 54 -22.85 -0.60 -6.48
CA ASN A 54 -24.14 0.02 -6.73
C ASN A 54 -25.29 -0.64 -5.93
N PHE A 55 -25.00 -1.59 -5.06
CA PHE A 55 -26.01 -2.26 -4.24
C PHE A 55 -26.78 -1.26 -3.37
N GLU A 56 -28.11 -1.26 -3.43
CA GLU A 56 -28.96 -0.40 -2.61
C GLU A 56 -29.75 -1.19 -1.56
N ALA A 57 -30.41 -2.26 -1.98
CA ALA A 57 -31.22 -3.08 -1.08
C ALA A 57 -31.56 -4.44 -1.69
N SER A 58 -31.89 -5.42 -0.83
CA SER A 58 -32.49 -6.69 -1.26
C SER A 58 -33.38 -7.25 -0.15
N ASP A 59 -34.49 -7.85 -0.53
CA ASP A 59 -35.43 -8.57 0.32
C ASP A 59 -35.51 -10.07 -0.06
N CYS A 60 -34.57 -10.55 -0.90
CA CYS A 60 -34.49 -11.92 -1.35
C CYS A 60 -33.04 -12.38 -1.45
N VAL A 61 -32.73 -13.54 -0.91
CA VAL A 61 -31.47 -14.25 -1.16
C VAL A 61 -31.72 -15.43 -2.08
N THR A 62 -30.97 -15.49 -3.18
CA THR A 62 -31.03 -16.63 -4.09
C THR A 62 -29.75 -17.44 -3.99
N MET A 63 -29.91 -18.76 -3.85
CA MET A 63 -28.84 -19.74 -3.81
C MET A 63 -28.95 -20.68 -5.03
N ASP A 64 -27.79 -21.00 -5.61
CA ASP A 64 -27.64 -21.91 -6.72
C ASP A 64 -27.42 -23.34 -6.22
N CYS A 65 -28.15 -24.30 -6.76
CA CYS A 65 -27.94 -25.74 -6.57
C CYS A 65 -27.67 -26.40 -7.93
N ASP A 66 -26.41 -26.47 -8.30
CA ASP A 66 -25.95 -27.05 -9.56
C ASP A 66 -25.59 -28.54 -9.44
N ASN A 67 -25.57 -29.10 -8.21
CA ASN A 67 -25.17 -30.46 -7.90
C ASN A 67 -23.76 -30.81 -8.40
N ASP A 68 -22.87 -29.81 -8.49
CA ASP A 68 -21.48 -29.96 -8.93
C ASP A 68 -20.55 -30.49 -7.83
N HIS A 69 -21.06 -30.68 -6.61
CA HIS A 69 -20.33 -31.18 -5.44
C HIS A 69 -20.10 -32.71 -5.50
N SER A 70 -20.87 -33.46 -6.28
CA SER A 70 -20.68 -34.91 -6.46
C SER A 70 -21.06 -35.36 -7.85
N GLU A 71 -20.39 -36.40 -8.33
CA GLU A 71 -20.76 -37.11 -9.56
C GLU A 71 -21.70 -38.29 -9.30
N ASN A 72 -21.91 -38.66 -8.03
CA ASN A 72 -22.82 -39.72 -7.63
C ASN A 72 -24.28 -39.22 -7.59
N PRO A 73 -25.20 -39.75 -8.41
CA PRO A 73 -26.59 -39.30 -8.42
C PRO A 73 -27.32 -39.44 -7.07
N ALA A 74 -26.92 -40.37 -6.23
CA ALA A 74 -27.51 -40.56 -4.91
C ALA A 74 -27.18 -39.42 -3.91
N GLU A 75 -26.17 -38.61 -4.21
CA GLU A 75 -25.75 -37.46 -3.39
C GLU A 75 -26.32 -36.12 -3.91
N TRP A 76 -26.93 -36.11 -5.08
CA TRP A 76 -27.53 -34.92 -5.66
C TRP A 76 -28.72 -34.44 -4.84
N LYS A 77 -28.78 -33.15 -4.65
CA LYS A 77 -29.85 -32.48 -3.92
C LYS A 77 -31.03 -32.17 -4.81
N THR A 78 -32.19 -32.35 -4.25
CA THR A 78 -33.49 -32.09 -4.89
C THR A 78 -34.22 -30.97 -4.15
N PRO A 79 -35.31 -30.40 -4.68
CA PRO A 79 -36.18 -29.49 -3.94
C PRO A 79 -36.65 -30.00 -2.58
N ASP A 80 -36.89 -31.31 -2.46
CA ASP A 80 -37.32 -31.93 -1.20
C ASP A 80 -36.17 -31.97 -0.15
N ASP A 81 -34.93 -32.12 -0.58
CA ASP A 81 -33.78 -32.00 0.32
C ASP A 81 -33.62 -30.56 0.88
N VAL A 82 -33.94 -29.55 0.03
CA VAL A 82 -33.98 -28.16 0.51
C VAL A 82 -35.11 -27.97 1.51
N ALA A 83 -36.29 -28.51 1.26
CA ALA A 83 -37.42 -28.44 2.19
C ALA A 83 -37.12 -29.14 3.52
N ALA A 84 -36.45 -30.28 3.48
CA ALA A 84 -35.98 -31.00 4.67
C ALA A 84 -34.92 -30.22 5.47
N ALA A 85 -34.05 -29.50 4.77
CA ALA A 85 -33.05 -28.66 5.39
C ALA A 85 -33.63 -27.37 6.04
N PHE A 86 -34.73 -26.87 5.49
CA PHE A 86 -35.40 -25.65 5.95
C PHE A 86 -36.90 -25.87 6.25
N PRO A 87 -37.27 -26.71 7.20
CA PRO A 87 -38.64 -27.19 7.38
C PRO A 87 -39.66 -26.11 7.77
N GLN A 88 -39.21 -24.94 8.23
CA GLN A 88 -40.09 -23.82 8.58
C GLN A 88 -39.92 -22.60 7.68
N ALA A 89 -38.97 -22.64 6.71
CA ALA A 89 -38.74 -21.54 5.81
C ALA A 89 -39.72 -21.54 4.66
N ALA A 90 -40.25 -20.37 4.31
CA ALA A 90 -40.90 -20.15 3.04
C ALA A 90 -39.88 -19.88 1.94
N PHE A 91 -39.95 -20.55 0.81
CA PHE A 91 -39.09 -20.31 -0.34
C PHE A 91 -39.72 -20.77 -1.64
N MET A 92 -39.21 -20.26 -2.74
CA MET A 92 -39.59 -20.70 -4.08
C MET A 92 -38.39 -21.28 -4.81
N ILE A 93 -38.61 -22.18 -5.71
CA ILE A 93 -37.59 -22.80 -6.56
C ILE A 93 -37.92 -22.54 -8.02
N ALA A 94 -36.93 -22.15 -8.80
CA ALA A 94 -37.03 -22.14 -10.26
C ALA A 94 -35.94 -23.05 -10.86
N TYR A 95 -36.34 -23.99 -11.67
CA TYR A 95 -35.39 -24.88 -12.33
C TYR A 95 -34.57 -24.12 -13.38
N SER A 96 -33.27 -24.35 -13.35
CA SER A 96 -32.31 -23.71 -14.26
C SER A 96 -32.58 -24.16 -15.73
N ARG A 97 -32.29 -23.29 -16.69
CA ARG A 97 -32.34 -23.62 -18.13
C ARG A 97 -31.49 -24.86 -18.53
N ASN A 98 -30.54 -25.23 -17.67
CA ASN A 98 -29.67 -26.41 -17.81
C ASN A 98 -30.12 -27.61 -16.95
N HIS A 99 -31.31 -27.55 -16.35
CA HIS A 99 -31.86 -28.64 -15.56
C HIS A 99 -32.00 -29.91 -16.41
N MET A 100 -31.48 -31.03 -15.88
CA MET A 100 -31.52 -32.36 -16.56
C MET A 100 -30.95 -32.36 -17.99
N LYS A 101 -29.95 -31.51 -18.26
CA LYS A 101 -29.23 -31.46 -19.54
C LYS A 101 -27.73 -31.76 -19.32
N GLU A 102 -27.19 -32.54 -20.25
CA GLU A 102 -25.75 -32.73 -20.33
C GLU A 102 -25.05 -31.45 -20.75
N LYS A 103 -23.95 -31.13 -20.09
CA LYS A 103 -23.17 -29.94 -20.40
C LYS A 103 -21.69 -30.14 -20.08
N ASN A 104 -20.82 -29.80 -21.04
CA ASN A 104 -19.34 -29.85 -20.88
C ASN A 104 -18.84 -31.24 -20.42
N GLY A 105 -19.44 -32.33 -20.91
CA GLY A 105 -19.05 -33.70 -20.54
C GLY A 105 -19.52 -34.16 -19.16
N LYS A 106 -20.30 -33.37 -18.44
CA LYS A 106 -20.95 -33.75 -17.19
C LYS A 106 -22.34 -34.30 -17.45
N PRO A 107 -22.76 -35.36 -16.72
CA PRO A 107 -24.07 -35.97 -16.88
C PRO A 107 -25.22 -35.01 -16.57
N ALA A 108 -26.40 -35.32 -17.15
CA ALA A 108 -27.62 -34.59 -16.82
C ALA A 108 -27.96 -34.71 -15.35
N ARG A 109 -28.14 -33.60 -14.65
CA ARG A 109 -28.38 -33.55 -13.21
C ARG A 109 -29.40 -32.46 -12.83
N PRO A 110 -30.08 -32.57 -11.66
CA PRO A 110 -30.95 -31.53 -11.15
C PRO A 110 -30.19 -30.21 -10.96
N LYS A 111 -30.71 -29.13 -11.56
CA LYS A 111 -30.14 -27.77 -11.41
C LYS A 111 -31.26 -26.78 -11.21
N PHE A 112 -31.21 -26.05 -10.09
CA PHE A 112 -32.26 -25.12 -9.72
C PHE A 112 -31.74 -23.98 -8.85
N HIS A 113 -32.49 -22.89 -8.83
CA HIS A 113 -32.25 -21.72 -7.97
C HIS A 113 -33.31 -21.71 -6.87
N VAL A 114 -32.87 -21.43 -5.63
CA VAL A 114 -33.76 -21.32 -4.46
C VAL A 114 -33.85 -19.86 -4.05
N TYR A 115 -35.03 -19.30 -4.07
CA TYR A 115 -35.33 -17.92 -3.72
C TYR A 115 -35.91 -17.88 -2.31
N PHE A 116 -35.08 -17.36 -1.36
CA PHE A 116 -35.47 -17.21 0.02
C PHE A 116 -35.87 -15.74 0.30
N PRO A 117 -37.14 -15.46 0.65
CA PRO A 117 -37.47 -14.16 1.22
C PRO A 117 -36.68 -13.90 2.50
N ILE A 118 -36.21 -12.69 2.67
CA ILE A 118 -35.49 -12.23 3.88
C ILE A 118 -36.08 -10.92 4.38
N ASN A 119 -35.66 -10.47 5.55
CA ASN A 119 -35.87 -9.09 5.95
C ASN A 119 -35.01 -8.16 5.09
N ALA A 120 -35.58 -7.02 4.67
CA ALA A 120 -34.89 -6.13 3.74
C ALA A 120 -33.54 -5.66 4.30
N VAL A 121 -32.49 -5.83 3.52
CA VAL A 121 -31.10 -5.48 3.84
C VAL A 121 -30.64 -4.39 2.88
N THR A 122 -30.07 -3.30 3.43
CA THR A 122 -29.56 -2.14 2.67
C THR A 122 -28.04 -2.07 2.61
N ASP A 123 -27.34 -2.97 3.30
CA ASP A 123 -25.87 -3.09 3.28
C ASP A 123 -25.44 -4.36 2.52
N ALA A 124 -24.63 -4.18 1.48
CA ALA A 124 -24.09 -5.28 0.69
C ALA A 124 -23.29 -6.30 1.52
N LYS A 125 -22.61 -5.87 2.58
CA LYS A 125 -21.85 -6.77 3.46
C LYS A 125 -22.76 -7.65 4.31
N GLN A 126 -23.85 -7.09 4.83
CA GLN A 126 -24.88 -7.86 5.55
C GLN A 126 -25.55 -8.88 4.60
N TYR A 127 -25.85 -8.46 3.37
CA TYR A 127 -26.43 -9.35 2.37
C TYR A 127 -25.49 -10.53 2.03
N VAL A 128 -24.20 -10.27 1.83
CA VAL A 128 -23.18 -11.31 1.61
C VAL A 128 -23.04 -12.22 2.83
N ALA A 129 -23.08 -11.67 4.06
CA ALA A 129 -22.97 -12.45 5.29
C ALA A 129 -24.12 -13.47 5.45
N ILE A 130 -25.34 -13.16 5.02
CA ILE A 130 -26.46 -14.12 5.01
C ILE A 130 -26.14 -15.28 4.04
N LYS A 131 -25.66 -14.99 2.84
CA LYS A 131 -25.24 -16.02 1.87
C LYS A 131 -24.10 -16.88 2.37
N GLU A 132 -23.13 -16.29 3.04
CA GLU A 132 -22.00 -17.03 3.63
C GLU A 132 -22.43 -17.94 4.79
N LYS A 133 -23.40 -17.50 5.60
CA LYS A 133 -24.02 -18.38 6.61
C LYS A 133 -24.71 -19.57 5.96
N LEU A 134 -25.51 -19.34 4.91
CA LEU A 134 -26.18 -20.41 4.17
C LEU A 134 -25.17 -21.41 3.57
N LEU A 135 -24.09 -20.93 2.96
CA LEU A 135 -23.05 -21.77 2.38
C LEU A 135 -22.27 -22.59 3.43
N ARG A 136 -22.08 -22.05 4.62
CA ARG A 136 -21.40 -22.76 5.73
C ARG A 136 -22.26 -23.85 6.31
N GLU A 137 -23.56 -23.60 6.48
CA GLU A 137 -24.50 -24.60 7.02
C GLU A 137 -24.87 -25.64 5.97
N PHE A 138 -24.89 -25.25 4.68
CA PHE A 138 -25.33 -26.08 3.56
C PHE A 138 -24.32 -25.99 2.39
N PRO A 139 -23.17 -26.67 2.51
CA PRO A 139 -22.05 -26.57 1.57
C PRO A 139 -22.32 -27.15 0.18
N TRP A 140 -23.47 -27.76 -0.04
CA TRP A 140 -23.93 -28.24 -1.35
C TRP A 140 -24.53 -27.15 -2.26
N PHE A 141 -24.76 -25.94 -1.77
CA PHE A 141 -25.01 -24.78 -2.61
C PHE A 141 -23.73 -24.33 -3.34
N ASP A 142 -23.88 -23.77 -4.52
CA ASP A 142 -22.72 -23.28 -5.30
C ASP A 142 -21.99 -22.15 -4.58
N ALA A 143 -20.72 -22.36 -4.30
CA ALA A 143 -19.85 -21.38 -3.63
C ALA A 143 -19.69 -20.06 -4.42
N ASN A 144 -19.95 -20.05 -5.73
CA ASN A 144 -19.93 -18.85 -6.55
C ASN A 144 -21.16 -17.94 -6.33
N ALA A 145 -22.15 -18.37 -5.56
CA ALA A 145 -23.36 -17.59 -5.27
C ALA A 145 -23.18 -16.45 -4.24
N LYS A 146 -21.97 -16.26 -3.68
CA LYS A 146 -21.67 -15.27 -2.61
C LYS A 146 -21.86 -13.80 -3.01
N ASP A 147 -21.63 -13.48 -4.28
CA ASP A 147 -21.57 -12.11 -4.77
C ASP A 147 -22.92 -11.38 -4.59
N ALA A 148 -22.87 -10.16 -4.03
CA ALA A 148 -24.05 -9.29 -3.93
C ALA A 148 -24.58 -8.84 -5.29
N ALA A 149 -23.74 -8.87 -6.32
CA ALA A 149 -24.10 -8.56 -7.70
C ALA A 149 -24.36 -9.82 -8.56
N ARG A 150 -24.66 -10.96 -7.96
CA ARG A 150 -25.01 -12.18 -8.69
C ARG A 150 -26.25 -11.97 -9.53
N PHE A 151 -26.22 -12.42 -10.80
CA PHE A 151 -27.36 -12.44 -11.69
C PHE A 151 -27.69 -13.88 -12.14
N PHE A 152 -28.91 -14.07 -12.55
CA PHE A 152 -29.44 -15.35 -12.99
C PHE A 152 -29.96 -15.21 -14.41
N PHE A 153 -29.70 -16.23 -15.23
CA PHE A 153 -30.17 -16.26 -16.59
C PHE A 153 -31.64 -16.65 -16.66
N GLY A 154 -32.41 -15.94 -17.46
CA GLY A 154 -33.77 -16.26 -17.76
C GLY A 154 -33.94 -17.58 -18.56
N THR A 155 -35.10 -18.15 -18.45
CA THR A 155 -35.53 -19.34 -19.24
C THR A 155 -36.90 -19.10 -19.85
N SER A 156 -37.10 -19.52 -21.11
CA SER A 156 -38.37 -19.29 -21.84
C SER A 156 -39.55 -19.97 -21.21
N GLU A 157 -39.35 -21.15 -20.60
CA GLU A 157 -40.38 -21.97 -19.96
C GLU A 157 -39.98 -22.35 -18.55
N PRO A 158 -40.11 -21.44 -17.57
CA PRO A 158 -39.74 -21.71 -16.19
C PRO A 158 -40.61 -22.78 -15.55
N GLN A 159 -40.01 -23.76 -14.91
CA GLN A 159 -40.67 -24.68 -13.99
C GLN A 159 -40.42 -24.16 -12.56
N ILE A 160 -41.50 -24.03 -11.77
CA ILE A 160 -41.46 -23.40 -10.47
C ILE A 160 -42.16 -24.28 -9.43
N GLU A 161 -41.57 -24.31 -8.22
CA GLU A 161 -42.18 -24.92 -7.05
C GLU A 161 -42.24 -23.89 -5.92
N LEU A 162 -43.30 -23.95 -5.13
CA LEU A 162 -43.47 -23.17 -3.90
C LEU A 162 -43.41 -24.11 -2.70
N ARG A 163 -42.68 -23.69 -1.69
CA ARG A 163 -42.65 -24.33 -0.36
C ARG A 163 -43.11 -23.29 0.67
N ASP A 164 -44.26 -23.53 1.27
CA ASP A 164 -44.78 -22.67 2.32
C ASP A 164 -44.04 -22.86 3.63
N GLY A 165 -43.92 -21.75 4.35
CA GLY A 165 -43.27 -21.70 5.66
C GLY A 165 -43.73 -20.48 6.46
N THR A 166 -43.48 -20.53 7.75
CA THR A 166 -43.92 -19.48 8.69
C THR A 166 -42.78 -18.49 9.02
N LYS A 167 -41.55 -18.78 8.64
CA LYS A 167 -40.35 -17.99 8.91
C LYS A 167 -39.57 -17.69 7.65
N THR A 168 -38.83 -16.60 7.67
CA THR A 168 -37.80 -16.32 6.67
C THR A 168 -36.51 -17.08 6.99
N VAL A 169 -35.63 -17.26 5.99
CA VAL A 169 -34.40 -18.02 6.18
C VAL A 169 -33.41 -17.30 7.11
N ASP A 170 -33.36 -15.97 7.09
CA ASP A 170 -32.54 -15.15 7.99
C ASP A 170 -32.97 -15.29 9.44
N GLU A 171 -34.27 -15.36 9.73
CA GLU A 171 -34.81 -15.66 11.07
C GLU A 171 -34.42 -17.06 11.56
N LEU A 172 -34.34 -18.03 10.68
CA LEU A 172 -33.89 -19.40 11.01
C LEU A 172 -32.38 -19.51 11.22
N LEU A 173 -31.60 -18.69 10.50
CA LEU A 173 -30.16 -18.57 10.67
C LEU A 173 -29.74 -17.78 11.90
N GLU A 174 -30.65 -16.99 12.46
CA GLU A 174 -30.53 -16.41 13.79
C GLU A 174 -30.92 -17.43 14.86
N LYS A 175 -30.26 -18.58 14.90
CA LYS A 175 -30.30 -19.46 16.06
C LYS A 175 -29.82 -18.63 17.24
N GLN A 176 -30.74 -18.27 18.13
CA GLN A 176 -30.37 -17.87 19.48
C GLN A 176 -29.64 -19.07 20.09
N ASP A 177 -28.33 -18.92 20.25
CA ASP A 177 -27.47 -19.85 20.97
C ASP A 177 -27.82 -19.75 22.46
N ILE A 178 -29.02 -20.24 22.86
CA ILE A 178 -29.53 -20.17 24.21
C ILE A 178 -28.93 -21.30 25.02
N ILE A 179 -28.33 -20.96 26.16
CA ILE A 179 -27.83 -21.93 27.14
C ILE A 179 -28.95 -22.12 28.18
N PRO A 180 -29.64 -23.28 28.22
CA PRO A 180 -30.78 -23.49 29.06
C PRO A 180 -30.41 -23.71 30.55
N ALA A 181 -31.30 -23.50 31.47
CA ALA A 181 -31.13 -23.50 32.93
C ALA A 181 -30.34 -24.67 33.48
N GLY A 182 -30.52 -25.89 32.97
CA GLY A 182 -29.88 -27.10 33.50
C GLY A 182 -28.41 -27.30 33.09
N SER A 183 -27.89 -26.53 32.11
CA SER A 183 -26.52 -26.66 31.57
C SER A 183 -25.67 -25.43 31.72
N ARG A 184 -26.22 -24.30 32.23
CA ARG A 184 -25.55 -22.99 32.26
C ARG A 184 -24.17 -23.02 32.90
N ASN A 185 -24.09 -23.47 34.16
CA ASN A 185 -22.83 -23.48 34.92
C ASN A 185 -21.78 -24.37 34.30
N ALA A 186 -22.16 -25.57 33.85
CA ALA A 186 -21.23 -26.51 33.20
C ALA A 186 -20.71 -25.97 31.87
N THR A 187 -21.61 -25.40 31.04
CA THR A 187 -21.26 -24.83 29.75
C THR A 187 -20.36 -23.61 29.91
N LEU A 188 -20.73 -22.67 30.82
CA LEU A 188 -19.93 -21.46 31.04
C LEU A 188 -18.60 -21.76 31.72
N SER A 189 -18.52 -22.76 32.65
CA SER A 189 -17.25 -23.19 33.24
C SER A 189 -16.30 -23.78 32.18
N SER A 190 -16.82 -24.61 31.26
CA SER A 190 -16.04 -25.14 30.14
C SER A 190 -15.55 -24.02 29.19
N LYS A 191 -16.43 -23.04 28.87
CA LYS A 191 -16.09 -21.90 28.03
C LYS A 191 -15.08 -20.98 28.72
N ALA A 192 -15.27 -20.65 29.99
CA ALA A 192 -14.33 -19.85 30.77
C ALA A 192 -12.95 -20.49 30.84
N GLY A 193 -12.88 -21.82 31.11
CA GLY A 193 -11.62 -22.56 31.10
C GLY A 193 -10.90 -22.46 29.75
N ARG A 194 -11.60 -22.63 28.64
CA ARG A 194 -11.03 -22.50 27.29
C ARG A 194 -10.54 -21.08 26.99
N LEU A 195 -11.29 -20.05 27.41
CA LEU A 195 -10.91 -18.65 27.21
C LEU A 195 -9.66 -18.30 28.02
N ILE A 196 -9.57 -18.71 29.29
CA ILE A 196 -8.38 -18.53 30.12
C ILE A 196 -7.17 -19.26 29.52
N MET A 197 -7.36 -20.48 29.02
CA MET A 197 -6.28 -21.24 28.40
C MET A 197 -5.81 -20.63 27.07
N ARG A 198 -6.68 -19.93 26.35
CA ARG A 198 -6.40 -19.37 25.01
C ARG A 198 -5.90 -17.94 25.06
N TYR A 199 -6.44 -17.10 25.92
CA TYR A 199 -6.20 -15.66 25.96
C TYR A 199 -5.61 -15.16 27.29
N GLY A 200 -5.44 -16.04 28.29
CA GLY A 200 -5.09 -15.64 29.65
C GLY A 200 -6.23 -14.89 30.37
N ASP A 201 -5.89 -14.29 31.52
CA ASP A 201 -6.82 -13.41 32.26
C ASP A 201 -6.76 -11.99 31.71
N THR A 202 -7.30 -11.79 30.52
CA THR A 202 -7.32 -10.51 29.79
C THR A 202 -8.73 -9.94 29.72
N ASP A 203 -8.84 -8.64 29.48
CA ASP A 203 -10.13 -7.97 29.24
C ASP A 203 -10.84 -8.53 28.00
N GLU A 204 -10.10 -8.94 26.98
CA GLU A 204 -10.64 -9.59 25.79
C GLU A 204 -11.32 -10.92 26.15
N ALA A 205 -10.62 -11.78 26.89
CA ALA A 205 -11.16 -13.06 27.35
C ALA A 205 -12.40 -12.85 28.22
N ARG A 206 -12.40 -11.85 29.08
CA ARG A 206 -13.52 -11.49 29.93
C ARG A 206 -14.74 -11.02 29.12
N ASN A 207 -14.52 -10.18 28.11
CA ASN A 207 -15.58 -9.71 27.22
C ASN A 207 -16.21 -10.87 26.44
N LEU A 208 -15.39 -11.79 25.89
CA LEU A 208 -15.89 -12.99 25.21
C LEU A 208 -16.70 -13.88 26.15
N PHE A 209 -16.25 -14.05 27.40
CA PHE A 209 -17.00 -14.79 28.41
C PHE A 209 -18.37 -14.14 28.73
N ASN A 210 -18.41 -12.83 28.87
CA ASN A 210 -19.66 -12.10 29.13
C ASN A 210 -20.64 -12.19 27.95
N MET A 211 -20.15 -12.19 26.72
CA MET A 211 -20.98 -12.44 25.52
C MET A 211 -21.59 -13.85 25.53
N GLU A 212 -20.83 -14.86 25.97
CA GLU A 212 -21.36 -16.22 26.12
C GLU A 212 -22.36 -16.33 27.28
N ALA A 213 -22.10 -15.64 28.40
CA ALA A 213 -22.98 -15.60 29.54
C ALA A 213 -24.33 -14.95 29.23
N ALA A 214 -24.35 -13.95 28.36
CA ALA A 214 -25.59 -13.30 27.90
C ALA A 214 -26.53 -14.26 27.13
N LYS A 215 -26.05 -15.39 26.68
CA LYS A 215 -26.86 -16.44 26.02
C LYS A 215 -27.61 -17.34 27.01
N CYS A 216 -27.39 -17.19 28.30
CA CYS A 216 -28.06 -18.01 29.33
C CYS A 216 -29.53 -17.54 29.57
N VAL A 217 -30.43 -18.52 29.56
CA VAL A 217 -31.88 -18.26 29.86
C VAL A 217 -32.34 -19.25 30.92
N PRO A 218 -32.78 -18.73 32.12
CA PRO A 218 -32.64 -17.35 32.60
C PRO A 218 -31.19 -16.94 32.83
N PRO A 219 -30.86 -15.62 32.86
CA PRO A 219 -29.49 -15.14 33.10
C PRO A 219 -28.92 -15.67 34.43
N LEU A 220 -27.59 -15.78 34.52
CA LEU A 220 -26.90 -16.00 35.79
C LEU A 220 -26.70 -14.66 36.52
N ALA A 221 -26.64 -14.72 37.86
CA ALA A 221 -26.29 -13.58 38.68
C ALA A 221 -24.80 -13.23 38.53
N GLU A 222 -24.41 -11.97 38.74
CA GLU A 222 -23.00 -11.52 38.55
C GLU A 222 -22.02 -12.23 39.49
N ASP A 223 -22.44 -12.57 40.69
CA ASP A 223 -21.63 -13.33 41.65
C ASP A 223 -21.38 -14.78 41.19
N GLU A 224 -22.35 -15.43 40.55
CA GLU A 224 -22.19 -16.74 39.93
C GLU A 224 -21.23 -16.65 38.74
N LEU A 225 -21.33 -15.65 37.87
CA LEU A 225 -20.42 -15.44 36.75
C LEU A 225 -18.99 -15.18 37.23
N LEU A 226 -18.82 -14.37 38.28
CA LEU A 226 -17.53 -14.11 38.89
C LEU A 226 -16.93 -15.37 39.52
N SER A 227 -17.76 -16.19 40.17
CA SER A 227 -17.33 -17.49 40.75
C SER A 227 -16.82 -18.45 39.66
N ILE A 228 -17.53 -18.55 38.53
CA ILE A 228 -17.13 -19.40 37.40
C ILE A 228 -15.80 -18.88 36.81
N TRP A 229 -15.65 -17.60 36.62
CA TRP A 229 -14.42 -17.00 36.10
C TRP A 229 -13.22 -17.22 37.02
N ASN A 230 -13.38 -16.97 38.33
CA ASN A 230 -12.31 -17.19 39.29
C ASN A 230 -11.92 -18.68 39.43
N SER A 231 -12.86 -19.59 39.24
CA SER A 231 -12.57 -21.03 39.17
C SER A 231 -11.76 -21.39 37.94
N ALA A 232 -12.09 -20.78 36.81
CA ALA A 232 -11.33 -20.95 35.56
C ALA A 232 -9.91 -20.37 35.66
N LYS A 233 -9.70 -19.24 36.34
CA LYS A 233 -8.37 -18.67 36.63
C LYS A 233 -7.53 -19.65 37.45
N LYS A 234 -8.04 -20.15 38.58
CA LYS A 234 -7.35 -21.13 39.42
C LYS A 234 -7.03 -22.42 38.66
N PHE A 235 -7.88 -22.82 37.73
CA PHE A 235 -7.59 -23.94 36.83
C PHE A 235 -6.42 -23.61 35.88
N GLY A 236 -6.46 -22.43 35.24
CA GLY A 236 -5.38 -21.94 34.38
C GLY A 236 -4.02 -21.86 35.08
N GLU A 237 -3.97 -21.32 36.30
CA GLU A 237 -2.78 -21.24 37.14
C GLU A 237 -2.19 -22.65 37.45
N ARG A 238 -3.04 -23.61 37.72
CA ARG A 238 -2.60 -25.00 37.96
C ARG A 238 -2.03 -25.67 36.69
N VAL A 239 -2.64 -25.37 35.54
CA VAL A 239 -2.17 -25.87 34.23
C VAL A 239 -0.86 -25.17 33.85
N ALA A 240 -0.73 -23.85 34.11
CA ALA A 240 0.49 -23.11 33.85
C ALA A 240 1.71 -23.62 34.68
N ALA A 241 1.46 -24.20 35.82
CA ALA A 241 2.49 -24.80 36.64
C ALA A 241 2.84 -26.27 36.25
N SER A 242 2.20 -26.84 35.24
CA SER A 242 2.44 -28.21 34.79
C SER A 242 3.54 -28.28 33.72
N ASP A 243 4.30 -29.39 33.72
CA ASP A 243 5.28 -29.67 32.68
C ASP A 243 4.59 -29.73 31.30
N GLY A 244 5.13 -28.96 30.32
CA GLY A 244 4.58 -28.88 28.97
C GLY A 244 3.51 -27.82 28.76
N TYR A 245 3.32 -26.90 29.72
CA TYR A 245 2.45 -25.75 29.52
C TYR A 245 2.94 -24.86 28.36
N ILE A 246 2.00 -24.50 27.49
CA ILE A 246 2.21 -23.57 26.41
C ILE A 246 1.44 -22.30 26.75
N ALA A 247 2.11 -21.12 26.75
CA ALA A 247 1.47 -19.84 27.03
C ALA A 247 0.36 -19.51 26.01
N PRO A 248 -0.69 -18.76 26.41
CA PRO A 248 -1.81 -18.44 25.51
C PRO A 248 -1.37 -17.82 24.17
N ASP A 249 -0.40 -16.91 24.19
CA ASP A 249 0.14 -16.29 22.97
C ASP A 249 0.83 -17.31 22.06
N GLU A 250 1.59 -18.21 22.64
CA GLU A 250 2.24 -19.29 21.90
C GLU A 250 1.22 -20.33 21.40
N TYR A 251 0.19 -20.64 22.21
CA TYR A 251 -0.91 -21.52 21.83
C TYR A 251 -1.71 -20.92 20.66
N ASN A 252 -2.04 -19.64 20.73
CA ASN A 252 -2.80 -18.95 19.68
C ASN A 252 -1.99 -18.79 18.38
N ALA A 253 -0.68 -18.58 18.47
CA ALA A 253 0.20 -18.58 17.31
C ALA A 253 0.25 -19.95 16.61
N LYS A 254 0.25 -21.05 17.39
CA LYS A 254 0.17 -22.42 16.85
C LYS A 254 -1.22 -22.74 16.28
N SER A 255 -2.27 -22.18 16.88
CA SER A 255 -3.66 -22.36 16.42
C SER A 255 -3.90 -21.89 15.00
N SER A 256 -3.26 -20.79 14.55
CA SER A 256 -3.44 -20.27 13.20
C SER A 256 -2.91 -21.22 12.10
N MET A 257 -1.80 -21.91 12.36
CA MET A 257 -1.25 -22.90 11.44
C MET A 257 -2.09 -24.17 11.42
N GLN A 258 -2.53 -24.63 12.58
CA GLN A 258 -3.38 -25.81 12.71
C GLN A 258 -4.75 -25.55 12.07
N GLU A 259 -5.35 -24.38 12.32
CA GLU A 259 -6.60 -23.96 11.66
C GLU A 259 -6.45 -23.94 10.13
N PHE A 260 -5.31 -23.47 9.61
CA PHE A 260 -5.03 -23.52 8.18
C PHE A 260 -4.99 -24.99 7.69
N LEU A 261 -4.22 -25.86 8.32
CA LEU A 261 -4.11 -27.27 7.94
C LEU A 261 -5.46 -27.99 8.01
N GLU A 262 -6.24 -27.72 9.07
CA GLU A 262 -7.61 -28.24 9.23
C GLU A 262 -8.57 -27.71 8.15
N SER A 263 -8.37 -26.46 7.69
CA SER A 263 -9.22 -25.87 6.64
C SER A 263 -8.93 -26.43 5.26
N VAL A 264 -7.67 -26.79 4.97
CA VAL A 264 -7.24 -27.23 3.64
C VAL A 264 -7.18 -28.74 3.49
N HIS A 265 -7.21 -29.51 4.59
CA HIS A 265 -7.16 -30.98 4.61
C HIS A 265 -6.06 -31.55 3.70
N PRO A 266 -4.76 -31.26 3.97
CA PRO A 266 -3.68 -31.60 3.05
C PRO A 266 -3.53 -33.13 2.82
N GLU A 267 -4.04 -33.96 3.73
CA GLU A 267 -4.04 -35.42 3.61
C GLU A 267 -4.98 -35.95 2.50
N ARG A 268 -5.98 -35.15 2.10
CA ARG A 268 -7.00 -35.55 1.09
C ARG A 268 -7.12 -34.55 -0.07
N ASN A 269 -6.44 -33.43 0.00
CA ASN A 269 -6.54 -32.35 -0.99
C ASN A 269 -5.60 -32.60 -2.17
N HIS A 270 -6.14 -32.76 -3.36
CA HIS A 270 -5.38 -32.98 -4.59
C HIS A 270 -4.38 -31.86 -4.90
N ARG A 271 -4.63 -30.63 -4.44
CA ARG A 271 -3.69 -29.50 -4.61
C ARG A 271 -2.39 -29.76 -3.84
N TYR A 272 -2.49 -30.43 -2.68
CA TYR A 272 -1.38 -30.74 -1.79
C TYR A 272 -1.03 -32.23 -1.84
N SER A 273 -0.98 -32.78 -3.07
CA SER A 273 -0.60 -34.19 -3.28
C SER A 273 0.72 -34.50 -2.55
N TRP A 274 0.92 -35.74 -2.14
CA TRP A 274 2.09 -36.19 -1.36
C TRP A 274 3.35 -36.35 -2.24
N SER A 275 3.59 -35.33 -3.06
CA SER A 275 4.69 -35.17 -4.00
C SER A 275 5.40 -33.84 -3.79
N ASP A 276 6.53 -33.63 -4.46
CA ASP A 276 7.28 -32.37 -4.39
C ASP A 276 6.42 -31.17 -4.82
N ILE A 277 5.58 -31.35 -5.85
CA ILE A 277 4.66 -30.32 -6.33
C ILE A 277 3.60 -29.97 -5.25
N GLY A 278 3.01 -30.96 -4.60
CA GLY A 278 2.01 -30.71 -3.56
C GLY A 278 2.61 -30.12 -2.30
N ALA A 279 3.81 -30.57 -1.93
CA ALA A 279 4.58 -30.02 -0.82
C ALA A 279 4.93 -28.54 -1.03
N SER A 280 5.42 -28.18 -2.22
CA SER A 280 5.77 -26.82 -2.56
C SER A 280 4.57 -25.89 -2.52
N ARG A 281 3.39 -26.36 -2.99
CA ARG A 281 2.12 -25.60 -2.92
C ARG A 281 1.66 -25.41 -1.48
N LEU A 282 1.77 -26.46 -0.65
CA LEU A 282 1.39 -26.37 0.76
C LEU A 282 2.23 -25.30 1.48
N PHE A 283 3.55 -25.31 1.30
CA PHE A 283 4.43 -24.28 1.84
C PHE A 283 4.04 -22.88 1.36
N ALA A 284 3.91 -22.70 0.05
CA ALA A 284 3.65 -21.39 -0.54
C ALA A 284 2.27 -20.81 -0.14
N ASP A 285 1.25 -21.65 -0.01
CA ASP A 285 -0.10 -21.22 0.39
C ASP A 285 -0.19 -20.94 1.89
N CYS A 286 0.48 -21.76 2.71
CA CYS A 286 0.56 -21.59 4.14
C CYS A 286 1.22 -20.26 4.51
N TYR A 287 2.35 -19.95 3.89
CA TYR A 287 3.15 -18.77 4.21
C TYR A 287 2.97 -17.61 3.23
N LYS A 288 1.93 -17.59 2.40
CA LYS A 288 1.71 -16.53 1.39
C LYS A 288 1.72 -15.10 1.94
N ASN A 289 1.37 -14.93 3.22
CA ASN A 289 1.36 -13.63 3.90
C ASN A 289 2.65 -13.36 4.70
N ILE A 290 3.58 -14.31 4.73
CA ILE A 290 4.82 -14.24 5.52
C ILE A 290 6.05 -14.35 4.63
N ALA A 291 6.00 -15.22 3.60
CA ALA A 291 7.12 -15.51 2.73
C ALA A 291 6.69 -15.47 1.26
N ARG A 292 7.37 -14.67 0.45
CA ARG A 292 7.12 -14.52 -0.99
C ARG A 292 8.45 -14.53 -1.74
N TYR A 293 8.50 -15.24 -2.85
CA TYR A 293 9.68 -15.23 -3.71
C TYR A 293 9.65 -14.07 -4.69
N VAL A 294 10.77 -13.36 -4.82
CA VAL A 294 10.95 -12.23 -5.75
C VAL A 294 11.89 -12.67 -6.88
N PRO A 295 11.36 -12.98 -8.06
CA PRO A 295 12.16 -13.52 -9.17
C PRO A 295 13.29 -12.60 -9.63
N GLU A 296 13.04 -11.28 -9.66
CA GLU A 296 14.02 -10.27 -10.09
C GLU A 296 15.23 -10.21 -9.16
N ARG A 297 15.02 -10.50 -7.86
CA ARG A 297 16.06 -10.51 -6.82
C ARG A 297 16.60 -11.92 -6.53
N LYS A 298 15.97 -12.95 -7.07
CA LYS A 298 16.29 -14.36 -6.88
C LYS A 298 16.38 -14.79 -5.41
N CYS A 299 15.55 -14.18 -4.54
CA CYS A 299 15.52 -14.47 -3.11
C CYS A 299 14.08 -14.43 -2.56
N TRP A 300 13.89 -15.06 -1.40
CA TRP A 300 12.68 -14.93 -0.63
C TRP A 300 12.65 -13.57 0.07
N TYR A 301 11.46 -13.01 0.21
CA TYR A 301 11.16 -11.88 1.06
C TYR A 301 10.29 -12.37 2.20
N ILE A 302 10.66 -12.01 3.43
CA ILE A 302 9.97 -12.41 4.65
C ILE A 302 9.34 -11.19 5.29
N TYR A 303 8.06 -11.32 5.64
CA TYR A 303 7.34 -10.32 6.42
C TYR A 303 7.63 -10.52 7.90
N ASP A 304 8.23 -9.51 8.50
CA ASP A 304 8.62 -9.53 9.90
C ASP A 304 8.50 -8.11 10.48
N ASN A 305 7.84 -7.98 11.64
CA ASN A 305 7.67 -6.70 12.34
C ASN A 305 7.16 -5.57 11.45
N GLY A 306 6.11 -5.84 10.65
CA GLY A 306 5.45 -4.85 9.81
C GLY A 306 6.15 -4.54 8.49
N VAL A 307 7.20 -5.25 8.11
CA VAL A 307 7.99 -4.95 6.91
C VAL A 307 8.45 -6.21 6.18
N TRP A 308 8.43 -6.18 4.86
CA TRP A 308 9.02 -7.20 4.01
C TRP A 308 10.52 -6.97 3.84
N LYS A 309 11.33 -7.99 4.11
CA LYS A 309 12.79 -7.95 3.97
C LYS A 309 13.29 -9.14 3.16
N ASP A 310 14.37 -8.91 2.41
CA ASP A 310 15.08 -9.97 1.72
C ASP A 310 15.67 -10.99 2.70
N ASP A 311 15.50 -12.26 2.37
CA ASP A 311 16.02 -13.39 3.13
C ASP A 311 17.35 -13.87 2.55
N VAL A 312 18.43 -13.26 3.00
CA VAL A 312 19.77 -13.58 2.52
C VAL A 312 20.10 -15.05 2.81
N GLY A 313 20.37 -15.79 1.74
CA GLY A 313 20.70 -17.23 1.82
C GLY A 313 19.49 -18.14 2.08
N ASN A 314 18.26 -17.61 2.00
CA ASN A 314 16.99 -18.34 2.24
C ASN A 314 16.91 -19.00 3.64
N LEU A 315 17.54 -18.37 4.63
CA LEU A 315 17.67 -18.95 5.96
C LEU A 315 16.33 -18.99 6.70
N LYS A 316 15.59 -17.86 6.67
CA LYS A 316 14.26 -17.79 7.31
C LYS A 316 13.22 -18.63 6.57
N ALA A 317 13.23 -18.64 5.25
CA ALA A 317 12.35 -19.51 4.47
C ALA A 317 12.59 -20.99 4.79
N MET A 318 13.84 -21.39 5.01
CA MET A 318 14.18 -22.76 5.43
C MET A 318 13.69 -23.05 6.87
N GLU A 319 13.76 -22.10 7.80
CA GLU A 319 13.19 -22.28 9.16
C GLU A 319 11.67 -22.42 9.08
N LEU A 320 10.97 -21.57 8.32
CA LEU A 320 9.52 -21.71 8.11
C LEU A 320 9.17 -23.11 7.52
N CYS A 321 10.03 -23.63 6.63
CA CYS A 321 9.85 -24.97 6.08
C CYS A 321 10.03 -26.08 7.14
N LYS A 322 10.92 -25.89 8.12
CA LYS A 322 11.07 -26.80 9.26
C LYS A 322 9.87 -26.73 10.20
N GLU A 323 9.41 -25.51 10.50
CA GLU A 323 8.20 -25.31 11.32
C GLU A 323 6.99 -25.99 10.69
N LEU A 324 6.78 -25.83 9.37
CA LEU A 324 5.70 -26.54 8.67
C LEU A 324 5.88 -28.06 8.74
N ALA A 325 7.11 -28.58 8.63
CA ALA A 325 7.38 -30.00 8.75
C ALA A 325 6.96 -30.56 10.12
N ASP A 326 7.18 -29.80 11.19
CA ASP A 326 6.76 -30.19 12.54
C ASP A 326 5.25 -30.05 12.71
N GLU A 327 4.63 -29.00 12.15
CA GLU A 327 3.18 -28.80 12.25
C GLU A 327 2.36 -29.82 11.48
N ILE A 328 2.77 -30.23 10.26
CA ILE A 328 2.09 -31.31 9.54
C ILE A 328 2.23 -32.64 10.24
N MET A 329 3.35 -32.87 10.95
CA MET A 329 3.53 -34.07 11.80
C MET A 329 2.56 -34.03 12.98
N ARG A 330 2.41 -32.90 13.68
CA ARG A 330 1.41 -32.74 14.77
C ARG A 330 -0.01 -32.88 14.23
N TYR A 331 -0.30 -32.26 13.09
CA TYR A 331 -1.60 -32.36 12.42
C TYR A 331 -1.93 -33.81 12.08
N SER A 332 -0.95 -34.61 11.63
CA SER A 332 -1.18 -36.02 11.31
C SER A 332 -1.73 -36.82 12.49
N LEU A 333 -1.39 -36.44 13.73
CA LEU A 333 -1.86 -37.10 14.94
C LEU A 333 -3.33 -36.81 15.28
N THR A 334 -3.92 -35.75 14.67
CA THR A 334 -5.34 -35.40 14.84
C THR A 334 -6.26 -36.22 13.93
N LEU A 335 -5.71 -36.88 12.91
CA LEU A 335 -6.49 -37.68 11.96
C LEU A 335 -7.10 -38.89 12.64
N THR A 336 -8.40 -39.06 12.51
CA THR A 336 -9.17 -40.16 13.15
C THR A 336 -9.06 -41.47 12.40
N ASP A 337 -8.85 -41.47 11.09
CA ASP A 337 -8.66 -42.63 10.25
C ASP A 337 -7.22 -43.17 10.45
N GLU A 338 -7.11 -44.32 11.07
CA GLU A 338 -5.82 -44.91 11.43
C GLU A 338 -4.95 -45.23 10.22
N GLN A 339 -5.54 -45.76 9.14
CA GLN A 339 -4.80 -46.15 7.95
C GLN A 339 -4.26 -44.89 7.25
N LEU A 340 -5.12 -43.88 7.04
CA LEU A 340 -4.76 -42.60 6.45
C LEU A 340 -3.69 -41.90 7.31
N ARG A 341 -3.84 -41.91 8.63
CA ARG A 341 -2.88 -41.32 9.57
C ARG A 341 -1.49 -41.93 9.39
N GLN A 342 -1.39 -43.24 9.37
CA GLN A 342 -0.10 -43.96 9.21
C GLN A 342 0.55 -43.66 7.84
N GLU A 343 -0.23 -43.58 6.77
CA GLU A 343 0.27 -43.27 5.46
C GLU A 343 0.72 -41.78 5.39
N TYR A 344 -0.04 -40.88 5.99
CA TYR A 344 0.30 -39.47 6.04
C TYR A 344 1.53 -39.17 6.89
N ILE A 345 1.72 -39.88 8.01
CA ILE A 345 2.95 -39.81 8.81
C ILE A 345 4.19 -40.17 7.98
N LYS A 346 4.13 -41.22 7.14
CA LYS A 346 5.24 -41.56 6.23
C LYS A 346 5.58 -40.43 5.26
N TYR A 347 4.58 -39.68 4.81
CA TYR A 347 4.80 -38.50 4.01
C TYR A 347 5.39 -37.36 4.84
N CYS A 348 4.90 -37.08 6.05
CA CYS A 348 5.42 -36.05 6.93
C CYS A 348 6.91 -36.27 7.28
N ILE A 349 7.34 -37.54 7.48
CA ILE A 349 8.75 -37.88 7.71
C ILE A 349 9.66 -37.39 6.56
N LYS A 350 9.19 -37.37 5.31
CA LYS A 350 9.99 -36.87 4.20
C LYS A 350 10.35 -35.37 4.35
N TRP A 351 9.48 -34.56 4.97
CA TRP A 351 9.73 -33.17 5.27
C TRP A 351 10.85 -32.94 6.28
N GLN A 352 11.13 -33.92 7.16
CA GLN A 352 12.24 -33.85 8.11
C GLN A 352 13.61 -33.95 7.39
N ASN A 353 13.65 -34.46 6.15
CA ASN A 353 14.88 -34.53 5.35
C ASN A 353 15.21 -33.19 4.73
N ARG A 354 16.44 -32.70 4.95
CA ARG A 354 16.94 -31.43 4.41
C ARG A 354 16.85 -31.37 2.88
N HIS A 355 17.26 -32.42 2.19
CA HIS A 355 17.23 -32.46 0.73
C HIS A 355 15.84 -32.23 0.17
N ASN A 356 14.82 -32.85 0.75
CA ASN A 356 13.44 -32.67 0.32
C ASN A 356 12.94 -31.23 0.56
N ARG A 357 13.27 -30.64 1.73
CA ARG A 357 12.90 -29.23 1.99
C ARG A 357 13.56 -28.26 1.01
N GLU A 358 14.81 -28.51 0.60
CA GLU A 358 15.47 -27.70 -0.42
C GLU A 358 14.73 -27.79 -1.78
N ILE A 359 14.26 -28.98 -2.17
CA ILE A 359 13.43 -29.18 -3.36
C ILE A 359 12.09 -28.44 -3.22
N TYR A 360 11.39 -28.64 -2.10
CA TYR A 360 10.09 -28.02 -1.87
C TYR A 360 10.16 -26.50 -1.90
N LEU A 361 11.17 -25.91 -1.26
CA LEU A 361 11.39 -24.46 -1.31
C LEU A 361 11.72 -23.97 -2.70
N LYS A 362 12.48 -24.73 -3.48
CA LYS A 362 12.83 -24.36 -4.84
C LYS A 362 11.62 -24.39 -5.77
N ASP A 363 10.78 -25.41 -5.65
CA ASP A 363 9.55 -25.52 -6.45
C ASP A 363 8.50 -24.48 -6.00
N ALA A 364 8.46 -24.13 -4.70
CA ALA A 364 7.57 -23.13 -4.14
C ALA A 364 7.81 -21.72 -4.67
N GLN A 365 9.01 -21.43 -5.21
CA GLN A 365 9.36 -20.14 -5.81
C GLN A 365 8.38 -19.71 -6.91
N GLY A 366 7.84 -20.68 -7.66
CA GLY A 366 6.92 -20.43 -8.76
C GLY A 366 5.43 -20.41 -8.38
N VAL A 367 5.07 -20.74 -7.14
CA VAL A 367 3.65 -20.90 -6.77
C VAL A 367 2.96 -19.55 -6.50
N ASN A 368 3.57 -18.71 -5.70
CA ASN A 368 3.04 -17.40 -5.33
C ASN A 368 4.14 -16.32 -5.41
N PRO A 369 4.80 -16.13 -6.57
CA PRO A 369 5.83 -15.11 -6.67
C PRO A 369 5.21 -13.72 -6.52
N ILE A 370 6.05 -12.74 -6.15
CA ILE A 370 5.70 -11.33 -6.12
C ILE A 370 6.74 -10.54 -6.91
N ALA A 371 6.29 -9.64 -7.77
CA ALA A 371 7.20 -8.79 -8.53
C ALA A 371 7.75 -7.66 -7.65
N MET A 372 8.99 -7.23 -7.90
CA MET A 372 9.62 -6.17 -7.11
C MET A 372 8.85 -4.84 -7.16
N ASN A 373 8.19 -4.54 -8.26
CA ASN A 373 7.39 -3.32 -8.43
C ASN A 373 6.04 -3.34 -7.69
N GLU A 374 5.64 -4.48 -7.12
CA GLU A 374 4.45 -4.55 -6.26
C GLU A 374 4.72 -4.08 -4.83
N PHE A 375 6.00 -4.04 -4.43
CA PHE A 375 6.40 -3.49 -3.15
C PHE A 375 6.46 -1.97 -3.19
N ASP A 376 6.10 -1.33 -2.08
CA ASP A 376 6.11 0.13 -1.88
C ASP A 376 5.39 0.90 -3.02
N ALA A 377 4.41 0.26 -3.68
CA ALA A 377 3.75 0.79 -4.86
C ALA A 377 2.84 2.00 -4.55
N ASP A 378 2.25 2.04 -3.36
CA ASP A 378 1.40 3.16 -2.96
C ASP A 378 2.23 4.29 -2.34
N PRO A 379 2.31 5.46 -3.02
CA PRO A 379 3.10 6.60 -2.54
C PRO A 379 2.50 7.28 -1.29
N TYR A 380 1.25 6.95 -0.93
CA TYR A 380 0.54 7.56 0.20
C TYR A 380 0.48 6.68 1.45
N VAL A 381 1.07 5.51 1.41
CA VAL A 381 1.16 4.63 2.60
C VAL A 381 2.53 4.80 3.24
N PHE A 382 2.56 5.14 4.53
CA PHE A 382 3.80 5.35 5.30
C PHE A 382 3.84 4.39 6.49
N ASN A 383 4.85 3.54 6.53
CA ASN A 383 5.02 2.51 7.55
C ASN A 383 5.76 3.07 8.76
N CYS A 384 5.09 3.16 9.91
CA CYS A 384 5.65 3.54 11.20
C CYS A 384 6.04 2.29 12.00
N LYS A 385 6.81 2.41 13.08
CA LYS A 385 7.14 1.25 13.93
C LYS A 385 5.94 0.54 14.55
N ASN A 386 4.87 1.29 14.83
CA ASN A 386 3.68 0.81 15.53
C ASN A 386 2.44 0.66 14.65
N GLY A 387 2.57 0.76 13.32
CA GLY A 387 1.45 0.63 12.39
C GLY A 387 1.65 1.40 11.09
N THR A 388 0.66 1.37 10.24
CA THR A 388 0.67 1.97 8.90
C THR A 388 -0.18 3.23 8.86
N LEU A 389 0.41 4.36 8.43
CA LEU A 389 -0.27 5.65 8.25
C LEU A 389 -0.63 5.86 6.77
N HIS A 390 -1.91 5.98 6.48
CA HIS A 390 -2.43 6.31 5.15
C HIS A 390 -2.50 7.83 4.99
N LEU A 391 -1.57 8.40 4.25
CA LEU A 391 -1.39 9.86 4.10
C LEU A 391 -2.49 10.55 3.30
N ASP A 392 -3.27 9.81 2.52
CA ASP A 392 -4.43 10.32 1.78
C ASP A 392 -5.63 10.58 2.69
N THR A 393 -5.94 9.64 3.60
CA THR A 393 -7.04 9.68 4.55
C THR A 393 -6.64 10.11 5.95
N MET A 394 -5.33 10.10 6.26
CA MET A 394 -4.78 10.27 7.62
C MET A 394 -5.24 9.19 8.61
N LYS A 395 -5.69 8.05 8.12
CA LYS A 395 -6.05 6.90 8.95
C LYS A 395 -4.79 6.15 9.36
N PHE A 396 -4.71 5.76 10.62
CA PHE A 396 -3.66 4.89 11.15
C PHE A 396 -4.24 3.50 11.39
N THR A 397 -3.55 2.46 10.94
CA THR A 397 -3.98 1.07 11.04
C THR A 397 -2.84 0.20 11.57
N GLU A 398 -3.17 -0.99 12.03
CA GLU A 398 -2.18 -2.02 12.33
C GLU A 398 -1.41 -2.43 11.05
N HIS A 399 -0.24 -3.01 11.25
CA HIS A 399 0.54 -3.55 10.14
C HIS A 399 -0.15 -4.75 9.50
N ILE A 400 -0.27 -4.76 8.18
CA ILE A 400 -0.79 -5.90 7.44
C ILE A 400 0.16 -6.27 6.28
N PRO A 401 0.41 -7.59 6.06
CA PRO A 401 1.31 -8.05 5.00
C PRO A 401 0.90 -7.61 3.59
N SER A 402 -0.42 -7.40 3.38
CA SER A 402 -0.98 -6.98 2.09
C SER A 402 -0.58 -5.58 1.66
N ASP A 403 -0.10 -4.74 2.58
CA ASP A 403 0.42 -3.39 2.24
C ASP A 403 1.73 -3.46 1.46
N LYS A 404 2.40 -4.62 1.48
CA LYS A 404 3.62 -4.90 0.71
C LYS A 404 4.72 -3.84 0.90
N LEU A 405 4.95 -3.42 2.15
CA LEU A 405 5.91 -2.39 2.48
C LEU A 405 7.29 -2.99 2.80
N THR A 406 8.34 -2.51 2.13
CA THR A 406 9.75 -2.89 2.40
C THR A 406 10.49 -1.84 3.22
N LYS A 407 9.86 -0.70 3.44
CA LYS A 407 10.42 0.42 4.21
C LYS A 407 9.68 0.59 5.52
N ILE A 408 10.39 1.08 6.53
CA ILE A 408 9.81 1.37 7.84
C ILE A 408 10.49 2.60 8.45
N SER A 409 9.69 3.46 9.08
CA SER A 409 10.14 4.60 9.84
C SER A 409 10.97 4.18 11.07
N GLY A 410 11.90 5.01 11.49
CA GLY A 410 12.62 4.86 12.76
C GLY A 410 11.78 5.18 13.99
N ALA A 411 10.57 5.74 13.83
CA ALA A 411 9.73 6.27 14.89
C ALA A 411 8.34 5.62 14.92
N GLU A 412 7.74 5.61 16.11
CA GLU A 412 6.32 5.32 16.30
C GLU A 412 5.48 6.57 16.00
N TYR A 413 4.33 6.38 15.38
CA TYR A 413 3.40 7.47 15.16
C TYR A 413 2.48 7.66 16.37
N ASN A 414 2.57 8.86 16.98
CA ASN A 414 1.66 9.31 18.02
C ASN A 414 1.19 10.74 17.69
N PRO A 415 -0.09 10.95 17.35
CA PRO A 415 -0.61 12.26 16.97
C PRO A 415 -0.59 13.29 18.11
N GLN A 416 -0.43 12.85 19.36
CA GLN A 416 -0.33 13.71 20.54
C GLN A 416 1.12 14.03 20.92
N ALA A 417 2.11 13.34 20.31
CA ALA A 417 3.51 13.57 20.62
C ALA A 417 3.93 15.01 20.29
N ASN A 418 4.68 15.63 21.21
CA ASN A 418 5.19 16.98 21.07
C ASN A 418 6.60 17.06 21.66
N CYS A 419 7.46 17.85 21.03
CA CYS A 419 8.82 18.16 21.51
C CYS A 419 9.04 19.68 21.43
N PRO A 420 8.77 20.43 22.50
CA PRO A 420 8.93 21.89 22.53
C PRO A 420 10.32 22.33 22.07
N ARG A 421 11.38 21.67 22.54
CA ARG A 421 12.76 22.01 22.19
C ARG A 421 13.03 21.85 20.68
N PHE A 422 12.37 20.89 20.00
CA PHE A 422 12.48 20.78 18.55
C PHE A 422 11.79 21.95 17.83
N LEU A 423 10.64 22.39 18.33
CA LEU A 423 9.93 23.55 17.76
C LEU A 423 10.72 24.85 17.95
N GLU A 424 11.34 25.03 19.13
CA GLU A 424 12.27 26.13 19.39
C GLU A 424 13.46 26.07 18.44
N PHE A 425 14.08 24.90 18.28
CA PHE A 425 15.18 24.71 17.33
C PHE A 425 14.78 25.07 15.89
N VAL A 426 13.57 24.66 15.43
CA VAL A 426 13.08 25.05 14.10
C VAL A 426 12.90 26.56 13.98
N ASN A 427 12.40 27.22 15.02
CA ASN A 427 12.28 28.69 15.06
C ASN A 427 13.66 29.38 15.04
N GLU A 428 14.62 28.88 15.81
CA GLU A 428 16.00 29.38 15.87
C GLU A 428 16.67 29.33 14.48
N ILE A 429 16.65 28.16 13.81
CA ILE A 429 17.29 28.00 12.48
C ILE A 429 16.55 28.75 11.36
N SER A 430 15.30 29.12 11.62
CA SER A 430 14.52 29.97 10.74
C SER A 430 14.70 31.47 11.02
N SER A 431 15.56 31.82 12.01
CA SER A 431 15.79 33.20 12.47
C SER A 431 14.49 33.91 12.93
N GLY A 432 13.53 33.16 13.51
CA GLY A 432 12.23 33.67 13.94
C GLY A 432 11.22 33.93 12.81
N ASP A 433 11.58 33.70 11.55
CA ASP A 433 10.65 33.83 10.41
C ASP A 433 9.66 32.65 10.39
N THR A 434 8.43 32.96 10.77
CA THR A 434 7.34 31.96 10.88
C THR A 434 6.92 31.39 9.53
N ASP A 435 6.98 32.15 8.45
CA ASP A 435 6.62 31.69 7.12
C ASP A 435 7.68 30.75 6.55
N LYS A 436 8.97 31.08 6.78
CA LYS A 436 10.11 30.20 6.48
C LYS A 436 10.05 28.92 7.29
N ALA A 437 9.76 28.97 8.61
CA ALA A 437 9.60 27.80 9.47
C ALA A 437 8.45 26.90 9.01
N LYS A 438 7.29 27.49 8.66
CA LYS A 438 6.14 26.77 8.14
C LYS A 438 6.44 26.15 6.77
N PHE A 439 7.16 26.85 5.91
CA PHE A 439 7.58 26.32 4.61
C PHE A 439 8.56 25.15 4.79
N LEU A 440 9.54 25.28 5.67
CA LEU A 440 10.48 24.20 6.01
C LEU A 440 9.72 22.95 6.51
N GLN A 441 8.69 23.14 7.34
CA GLN A 441 7.82 22.05 7.79
C GLN A 441 7.11 21.37 6.64
N LYS A 442 6.55 22.13 5.68
CA LYS A 442 5.91 21.57 4.47
C LYS A 442 6.92 20.84 3.58
N ALA A 443 8.08 21.45 3.33
CA ALA A 443 9.13 20.88 2.50
C ALA A 443 9.64 19.55 3.06
N LEU A 444 9.91 19.46 4.36
CA LEU A 444 10.33 18.22 5.00
C LEU A 444 9.18 17.22 5.18
N GLY A 445 7.96 17.70 5.46
CA GLY A 445 6.75 16.88 5.49
C GLY A 445 6.44 16.24 4.14
N TYR A 446 6.77 16.89 3.02
CA TYR A 446 6.69 16.30 1.69
C TYR A 446 7.54 15.02 1.57
N GLY A 447 8.65 14.97 2.29
CA GLY A 447 9.57 13.82 2.36
C GLY A 447 8.99 12.54 2.99
N ILE A 448 7.81 12.57 3.65
CA ILE A 448 7.18 11.34 4.14
C ILE A 448 6.33 10.62 3.08
N SER A 449 5.91 11.32 2.01
CA SER A 449 5.14 10.73 0.91
C SER A 449 6.04 10.27 -0.23
N GLY A 450 5.54 9.34 -1.05
CA GLY A 450 6.15 8.97 -2.33
C GLY A 450 5.71 9.87 -3.50
N ASP A 451 4.89 10.90 -3.24
CA ASP A 451 4.39 11.83 -4.24
C ASP A 451 5.50 12.76 -4.74
N THR A 452 5.61 12.93 -6.05
CA THR A 452 6.63 13.77 -6.72
C THR A 452 6.03 14.86 -7.61
N ARG A 453 4.71 15.14 -7.47
CA ARG A 453 3.96 16.08 -8.35
C ARG A 453 4.50 17.51 -8.41
N HIS A 454 5.23 17.97 -7.40
CA HIS A 454 5.84 19.30 -7.39
C HIS A 454 7.15 19.37 -8.18
N GLU A 455 7.67 18.24 -8.63
CA GLU A 455 8.85 18.11 -9.50
C GLU A 455 10.05 18.99 -9.08
N CYS A 456 10.28 19.17 -7.77
CA CYS A 456 11.29 20.05 -7.23
C CYS A 456 12.29 19.33 -6.32
N PHE A 457 13.40 19.99 -6.08
CA PHE A 457 14.37 19.62 -5.04
C PHE A 457 14.72 20.84 -4.19
N PHE A 458 15.18 20.56 -2.98
CA PHE A 458 15.42 21.58 -1.98
C PHE A 458 16.91 21.73 -1.70
N ILE A 459 17.39 22.98 -1.66
CA ILE A 459 18.75 23.33 -1.24
C ILE A 459 18.65 24.03 0.12
N LEU A 460 19.13 23.37 1.16
CA LEU A 460 19.28 23.96 2.49
C LEU A 460 20.61 24.69 2.50
N TYR A 461 20.58 25.98 2.22
CA TYR A 461 21.77 26.79 2.01
C TYR A 461 22.07 27.70 3.20
N GLY A 462 23.31 27.74 3.60
CA GLY A 462 23.81 28.71 4.57
C GLY A 462 25.29 28.95 4.35
N ALA A 463 25.65 30.18 4.02
CA ALA A 463 27.01 30.57 3.68
C ALA A 463 28.01 30.32 4.83
N THR A 464 27.52 30.31 6.08
CA THR A 464 28.32 30.03 7.28
C THR A 464 28.15 28.58 7.72
N THR A 465 29.04 28.10 8.58
CA THR A 465 28.88 26.84 9.30
C THR A 465 28.02 27.05 10.56
N ARG A 466 27.71 25.97 11.29
CA ARG A 466 27.00 26.03 12.58
C ARG A 466 25.62 26.72 12.49
N ASN A 467 24.83 26.38 11.50
CA ASN A 467 23.49 26.91 11.22
C ASN A 467 22.36 25.89 11.39
N GLY A 468 22.63 24.75 12.03
CA GLY A 468 21.63 23.75 12.37
C GLY A 468 21.22 22.77 11.25
N LYS A 469 21.62 22.98 9.99
CA LYS A 469 21.28 22.11 8.84
C LYS A 469 21.55 20.62 9.13
N GLY A 470 22.78 20.30 9.59
CA GLY A 470 23.18 18.92 9.84
C GLY A 470 22.36 18.26 10.95
N THR A 471 22.05 18.98 12.03
CA THR A 471 21.20 18.47 13.12
C THR A 471 19.79 18.21 12.63
N LEU A 472 19.21 19.10 11.83
CA LEU A 472 17.88 18.93 11.24
C LEU A 472 17.81 17.69 10.33
N CYS A 473 18.72 17.61 9.33
CA CYS A 473 18.74 16.50 8.37
C CYS A 473 18.97 15.15 9.05
N GLU A 474 19.88 15.08 10.03
CA GLU A 474 20.15 13.85 10.78
C GLU A 474 18.94 13.42 11.61
N SER A 475 18.22 14.36 12.24
CA SER A 475 17.01 14.06 13.00
C SER A 475 15.89 13.54 12.09
N VAL A 476 15.71 14.18 10.93
CA VAL A 476 14.71 13.72 9.93
C VAL A 476 15.07 12.35 9.38
N LEU A 477 16.35 12.10 9.05
CA LEU A 477 16.79 10.78 8.56
C LEU A 477 16.57 9.68 9.60
N LYS A 478 16.84 9.92 10.88
CA LYS A 478 16.57 8.95 11.95
C LYS A 478 15.08 8.62 12.09
N VAL A 479 14.23 9.65 12.02
CA VAL A 479 12.79 9.49 12.07
C VAL A 479 12.26 8.72 10.86
N LEU A 480 12.75 9.02 9.66
CA LEU A 480 12.30 8.36 8.44
C LEU A 480 12.83 6.93 8.30
N GLY A 481 13.87 6.56 9.04
CA GLY A 481 14.41 5.20 9.01
C GLY A 481 14.80 4.77 7.60
N SER A 482 14.28 3.64 7.13
CA SER A 482 14.59 3.12 5.79
C SER A 482 13.95 3.88 4.63
N TYR A 483 13.06 4.86 4.89
CA TYR A 483 12.57 5.80 3.88
C TYR A 483 13.55 6.93 3.58
N GLY A 484 14.56 7.15 4.43
CA GLY A 484 15.59 8.16 4.27
C GLY A 484 16.93 7.55 3.88
N CYS A 485 17.69 8.23 3.05
CA CYS A 485 19.11 7.88 2.81
C CYS A 485 19.98 9.11 2.63
N THR A 486 21.29 8.92 2.86
CA THR A 486 22.30 9.88 2.44
C THR A 486 22.84 9.44 1.09
N ALA A 487 22.58 10.26 0.07
CA ALA A 487 23.05 10.05 -1.29
C ALA A 487 24.41 10.75 -1.51
N ARG A 488 25.19 10.22 -2.43
CA ARG A 488 26.49 10.81 -2.78
C ARG A 488 26.30 12.05 -3.67
N PRO A 489 27.14 13.08 -3.56
CA PRO A 489 27.08 14.26 -4.44
C PRO A 489 27.18 13.91 -5.94
N GLU A 490 27.93 12.85 -6.28
CA GLU A 490 28.07 12.35 -7.65
C GLU A 490 26.74 11.87 -8.27
N THR A 491 25.75 11.61 -7.45
CA THR A 491 24.39 11.22 -7.90
C THR A 491 23.71 12.33 -8.69
N ILE A 492 24.04 13.59 -8.42
CA ILE A 492 23.42 14.76 -9.09
C ILE A 492 24.43 15.58 -9.92
N SER A 493 25.68 15.18 -9.94
CA SER A 493 26.74 15.92 -10.64
C SER A 493 26.97 15.47 -12.07
N VAL A 494 27.53 16.34 -12.88
CA VAL A 494 28.09 15.98 -14.17
C VAL A 494 29.26 15.03 -13.97
N LYS A 495 29.15 13.82 -14.51
CA LYS A 495 30.21 12.81 -14.47
C LYS A 495 31.08 12.93 -15.73
N PRO A 496 32.41 12.70 -15.65
CA PRO A 496 33.20 12.45 -16.85
C PRO A 496 32.55 11.33 -17.66
N ALA A 497 32.70 11.37 -19.00
CA ALA A 497 32.06 10.40 -19.89
C ALA A 497 32.28 8.96 -19.40
N THR A 498 31.23 8.37 -18.83
CA THR A 498 31.25 6.98 -18.32
C THR A 498 30.59 6.07 -19.35
N ASN A 499 31.11 4.86 -19.46
CA ASN A 499 30.51 3.84 -20.32
C ASN A 499 29.09 3.55 -19.78
N SER A 500 28.07 3.57 -20.65
CA SER A 500 26.67 3.29 -20.31
C SER A 500 26.44 1.91 -19.69
N GLN A 501 27.44 1.03 -19.75
CA GLN A 501 27.40 -0.31 -19.15
C GLN A 501 27.80 -0.35 -17.67
N ASN A 502 28.27 0.77 -17.09
CA ASN A 502 28.66 0.80 -15.69
C ASN A 502 27.43 0.70 -14.76
N PRO A 503 27.55 0.00 -13.61
CA PRO A 503 26.50 -0.02 -12.61
C PRO A 503 26.14 1.38 -12.13
N SER A 504 24.84 1.62 -11.92
CA SER A 504 24.30 2.87 -11.38
C SER A 504 23.83 2.66 -9.94
N GLU A 505 24.68 2.07 -9.11
CA GLU A 505 24.33 1.70 -7.72
C GLU A 505 23.86 2.89 -6.89
N ASP A 506 24.46 4.07 -7.11
CA ASP A 506 24.07 5.33 -6.48
C ASP A 506 22.60 5.70 -6.76
N ILE A 507 22.08 5.38 -7.95
CA ILE A 507 20.68 5.58 -8.34
C ILE A 507 19.82 4.40 -7.89
N ALA A 508 20.30 3.17 -8.02
CA ALA A 508 19.57 1.97 -7.65
C ALA A 508 19.18 1.97 -6.16
N ARG A 509 20.02 2.52 -5.28
CA ARG A 509 19.77 2.68 -3.85
C ARG A 509 18.64 3.67 -3.53
N LEU A 510 18.20 4.49 -4.48
CA LEU A 510 17.11 5.44 -4.29
C LEU A 510 15.72 4.82 -4.52
N ALA A 511 15.65 3.58 -5.00
CA ALA A 511 14.38 2.88 -5.16
C ALA A 511 13.66 2.72 -3.80
N GLY A 512 12.39 3.16 -3.72
CA GLY A 512 11.58 3.16 -2.51
C GLY A 512 11.98 4.18 -1.44
N ILE A 513 13.04 4.97 -1.66
CA ILE A 513 13.43 6.09 -0.78
C ILE A 513 12.45 7.25 -0.99
N ARG A 514 12.20 8.04 0.06
CA ARG A 514 11.36 9.25 0.01
C ARG A 514 12.12 10.53 0.34
N PHE A 515 13.19 10.41 1.11
CA PHE A 515 14.03 11.52 1.53
C PHE A 515 15.50 11.20 1.19
N ALA A 516 16.01 11.79 0.12
CA ALA A 516 17.41 11.65 -0.31
C ALA A 516 18.19 12.89 0.12
N ASN A 517 18.99 12.78 1.19
CA ASN A 517 19.84 13.86 1.67
C ASN A 517 21.22 13.80 1.01
N ILE A 518 21.66 14.90 0.42
CA ILE A 518 23.03 15.10 -0.09
C ILE A 518 23.70 16.12 0.81
N SER A 519 24.69 15.66 1.57
CA SER A 519 25.41 16.53 2.50
C SER A 519 26.71 17.02 1.92
N GLU A 520 26.95 18.32 2.07
CA GLU A 520 28.21 18.99 1.81
C GLU A 520 28.86 18.63 0.46
N PRO A 521 28.15 18.86 -0.69
CA PRO A 521 28.78 18.71 -1.98
C PRO A 521 30.02 19.61 -2.06
N GLY A 522 31.08 19.08 -2.67
CA GLY A 522 32.33 19.81 -2.83
C GLY A 522 32.14 21.16 -3.54
N ARG A 523 32.97 22.14 -3.21
CA ARG A 523 32.97 23.44 -3.86
C ARG A 523 33.17 23.30 -5.38
N GLY A 524 32.28 23.93 -6.16
CA GLY A 524 32.33 23.85 -7.63
C GLY A 524 31.66 22.62 -8.23
N LEU A 525 30.92 21.81 -7.44
CA LEU A 525 30.11 20.73 -7.99
C LEU A 525 29.13 21.27 -9.04
N GLN A 526 29.17 20.74 -10.25
CA GLN A 526 28.28 21.09 -11.35
C GLN A 526 27.07 20.16 -11.41
N LEU A 527 25.86 20.73 -11.39
CA LEU A 527 24.62 19.98 -11.46
C LEU A 527 24.40 19.34 -12.86
N ASN A 528 24.03 18.08 -12.89
CA ASN A 528 23.55 17.41 -14.09
C ASN A 528 22.04 17.66 -14.25
N ALA A 529 21.68 18.65 -15.01
CA ALA A 529 20.29 19.05 -15.17
C ALA A 529 19.39 17.97 -15.78
N ALA A 530 19.89 17.19 -16.74
CA ALA A 530 19.13 16.10 -17.35
C ALA A 530 18.81 15.02 -16.33
N GLN A 531 19.78 14.64 -15.51
CA GLN A 531 19.60 13.64 -14.46
C GLN A 531 18.67 14.14 -13.36
N ILE A 532 18.81 15.38 -12.91
CA ILE A 532 17.92 15.99 -11.91
C ILE A 532 16.48 16.04 -12.43
N LYS A 533 16.27 16.43 -13.70
CA LYS A 533 14.93 16.44 -14.30
C LYS A 533 14.30 15.05 -14.32
N SER A 534 15.05 14.02 -14.70
CA SER A 534 14.59 12.62 -14.64
C SER A 534 14.29 12.16 -13.21
N MET A 535 15.13 12.53 -12.24
CA MET A 535 14.99 12.12 -10.84
C MET A 535 13.86 12.86 -10.09
N THR A 536 13.53 14.08 -10.49
CA THR A 536 12.46 14.90 -9.87
C THR A 536 11.14 14.81 -10.63
N GLY A 537 11.16 14.33 -11.88
CA GLY A 537 9.98 14.08 -12.70
C GLY A 537 9.30 12.75 -12.35
N ASN A 538 8.29 12.41 -13.13
CA ASN A 538 7.57 11.13 -13.01
C ASN A 538 8.08 10.06 -13.99
N ASP A 539 9.27 10.28 -14.58
CA ASP A 539 9.86 9.37 -15.55
C ASP A 539 10.35 8.09 -14.85
N THR A 540 10.20 6.97 -15.54
CA THR A 540 10.78 5.71 -15.08
C THR A 540 12.29 5.76 -15.21
N ILE A 541 13.00 5.43 -14.14
CA ILE A 541 14.46 5.36 -14.09
C ILE A 541 14.90 3.91 -14.18
N ASN A 542 15.80 3.62 -15.12
CA ASN A 542 16.50 2.34 -15.19
C ASN A 542 17.77 2.41 -14.37
N ALA A 543 17.97 1.45 -13.46
CA ALA A 543 19.14 1.36 -12.60
C ALA A 543 19.60 -0.09 -12.41
N ARG A 544 20.85 -0.27 -11.95
CA ARG A 544 21.43 -1.59 -11.75
C ARG A 544 22.39 -1.60 -10.58
N PHE A 545 22.18 -2.57 -9.67
CA PHE A 545 23.23 -2.90 -8.68
C PHE A 545 24.39 -3.67 -9.32
N LEU A 546 25.52 -3.65 -8.64
CA LEU A 546 26.70 -4.39 -9.09
C LEU A 546 26.37 -5.91 -9.13
N HIS A 547 26.68 -6.56 -10.25
CA HIS A 547 26.42 -7.98 -10.51
C HIS A 547 24.93 -8.39 -10.56
N GLU A 548 24.00 -7.44 -10.64
CA GLU A 548 22.58 -7.71 -10.82
C GLU A 548 22.07 -7.27 -12.20
N ASN A 549 20.86 -7.71 -12.55
CA ASN A 549 20.17 -7.22 -13.73
C ASN A 549 19.67 -5.79 -13.49
N SER A 550 19.50 -5.02 -14.56
CA SER A 550 18.83 -3.72 -14.47
C SER A 550 17.35 -3.88 -14.15
N PHE A 551 16.82 -2.91 -13.41
CA PHE A 551 15.40 -2.83 -13.09
C PHE A 551 14.91 -1.39 -13.24
N ASP A 552 13.63 -1.27 -13.49
CA ASP A 552 12.96 0.00 -13.66
C ASP A 552 12.18 0.37 -12.39
N PHE A 553 12.26 1.63 -11.98
CA PHE A 553 11.46 2.16 -10.88
C PHE A 553 11.03 3.59 -11.14
N LYS A 554 9.92 4.00 -10.52
CA LYS A 554 9.48 5.40 -10.50
C LYS A 554 10.05 6.09 -9.28
N PRO A 555 10.62 7.30 -9.41
CA PRO A 555 11.08 8.09 -8.27
C PRO A 555 9.94 8.36 -7.28
N GLN A 556 10.20 8.11 -6.01
CA GLN A 556 9.32 8.50 -4.89
C GLN A 556 10.02 9.50 -3.96
N PHE A 557 11.29 9.76 -4.20
CA PHE A 557 12.14 10.57 -3.34
C PHE A 557 12.12 12.06 -3.72
N LYS A 558 12.35 12.89 -2.73
CA LYS A 558 12.70 14.30 -2.87
C LYS A 558 14.16 14.46 -2.49
N ILE A 559 14.88 15.26 -3.26
CA ILE A 559 16.31 15.53 -3.04
C ILE A 559 16.43 16.75 -2.14
N TYR A 560 17.22 16.63 -1.07
CA TYR A 560 17.56 17.71 -0.14
C TYR A 560 19.08 17.85 -0.13
N ILE A 561 19.57 19.02 -0.57
CA ILE A 561 21.01 19.32 -0.61
C ILE A 561 21.34 20.23 0.56
N SER A 562 22.11 19.75 1.53
CA SER A 562 22.60 20.54 2.66
C SER A 562 24.00 21.05 2.34
N THR A 563 24.16 22.35 2.15
CA THR A 563 25.44 22.91 1.67
C THR A 563 25.76 24.30 2.21
N ASN A 564 27.05 24.62 2.26
CA ASN A 564 27.56 25.98 2.46
C ASN A 564 28.01 26.64 1.15
N TYR A 565 28.05 25.88 0.06
CA TYR A 565 28.41 26.38 -1.27
C TYR A 565 27.34 25.93 -2.26
N LEU A 566 26.70 26.90 -2.91
CA LEU A 566 25.72 26.61 -3.94
C LEU A 566 26.40 25.85 -5.10
N PRO A 567 25.82 24.73 -5.56
CA PRO A 567 26.32 24.01 -6.74
C PRO A 567 26.31 24.87 -7.98
N VAL A 568 27.16 24.59 -8.95
CA VAL A 568 27.16 25.31 -10.24
C VAL A 568 26.01 24.79 -11.12
N ALA A 569 25.03 25.65 -11.41
CA ALA A 569 23.92 25.33 -12.30
C ALA A 569 24.14 26.00 -13.67
N THR A 570 24.46 25.18 -14.67
CA THR A 570 24.74 25.67 -16.03
C THR A 570 23.49 25.68 -16.94
N ASP A 571 22.46 24.90 -16.59
CA ASP A 571 21.18 24.86 -17.30
C ASP A 571 20.12 25.65 -16.55
N MET A 572 19.84 26.85 -17.01
CA MET A 572 18.87 27.78 -16.40
C MET A 572 17.43 27.26 -16.43
N THR A 573 17.16 26.19 -17.20
CA THR A 573 15.82 25.57 -17.21
C THR A 573 15.47 24.90 -15.89
N LEU A 574 16.42 24.58 -15.04
CA LEU A 574 16.16 24.10 -13.66
C LEU A 574 15.43 25.17 -12.84
N PHE A 575 15.78 26.44 -13.00
CA PHE A 575 15.13 27.54 -12.30
C PHE A 575 13.80 27.94 -12.97
N THR A 576 13.78 28.07 -14.30
CA THR A 576 12.56 28.49 -15.02
C THR A 576 11.44 27.44 -14.95
N SER A 577 11.76 26.18 -14.73
CA SER A 577 10.77 25.12 -14.46
C SER A 577 10.32 25.05 -13.00
N GLY A 578 10.82 25.89 -12.11
CA GLY A 578 10.50 25.89 -10.68
C GLY A 578 11.06 24.68 -9.91
N ARG A 579 12.04 23.95 -10.46
CA ARG A 579 12.59 22.73 -9.82
C ARG A 579 13.52 23.03 -8.66
N VAL A 580 14.22 24.16 -8.69
CA VAL A 580 15.15 24.60 -7.64
C VAL A 580 14.40 25.40 -6.59
N ILE A 581 14.52 25.01 -5.34
CA ILE A 581 13.98 25.75 -4.20
C ILE A 581 15.10 25.89 -3.16
N THR A 582 15.59 27.11 -2.95
CA THR A 582 16.67 27.40 -2.02
C THR A 582 16.12 27.92 -0.71
N ILE A 583 16.28 27.15 0.36
CA ILE A 583 15.84 27.55 1.72
C ILE A 583 17.06 28.11 2.47
N PRO A 584 17.06 29.42 2.80
CA PRO A 584 18.20 30.05 3.45
C PRO A 584 18.28 29.72 4.94
N PHE A 585 19.49 29.40 5.42
CA PHE A 585 19.87 29.15 6.82
C PHE A 585 20.88 30.22 7.25
N ASP A 586 20.39 31.42 7.50
CA ASP A 586 21.21 32.61 7.72
C ASP A 586 21.75 32.70 9.16
N ARG A 587 21.12 31.93 10.08
CA ARG A 587 21.55 31.91 11.49
C ARG A 587 22.89 31.18 11.64
N HIS A 588 23.83 31.85 12.29
CA HIS A 588 25.04 31.24 12.81
C HIS A 588 24.93 31.11 14.34
N PHE A 589 25.26 29.96 14.89
CA PHE A 589 25.29 29.72 16.32
C PHE A 589 26.74 29.83 16.81
N ASP A 590 27.03 30.84 17.63
CA ASP A 590 28.32 31.00 18.27
C ASP A 590 28.59 29.85 19.26
N GLU A 591 29.84 29.69 19.70
CA GLU A 591 30.24 28.56 20.53
C GLU A 591 29.43 28.47 21.84
N SER A 592 29.06 29.62 22.42
CA SER A 592 28.22 29.72 23.62
C SER A 592 26.73 29.34 23.40
N GLU A 593 26.25 29.44 22.17
CA GLU A 593 24.86 29.14 21.78
C GLU A 593 24.68 27.68 21.31
N GLN A 594 25.80 26.98 21.06
CA GLN A 594 25.76 25.62 20.52
C GLN A 594 25.37 24.61 21.60
N ASP A 595 24.20 24.01 21.43
CA ASP A 595 23.76 22.88 22.23
C ASP A 595 24.16 21.54 21.56
N LYS A 596 25.25 20.96 22.06
CA LYS A 596 25.81 19.69 21.56
C LYS A 596 24.93 18.49 21.91
N SER A 597 23.97 18.63 22.82
CA SER A 597 23.08 17.57 23.26
C SER A 597 21.88 17.34 22.29
N LEU A 598 21.56 18.29 21.39
CA LEU A 598 20.39 18.28 20.55
C LEU A 598 20.26 16.98 19.73
N LYS A 599 21.34 16.50 19.13
CA LYS A 599 21.34 15.28 18.33
C LYS A 599 20.95 14.05 19.15
N THR A 600 21.44 13.98 20.39
CA THR A 600 21.10 12.90 21.34
C THR A 600 19.67 13.07 21.85
N LEU A 601 19.26 14.28 22.15
CA LEU A 601 17.91 14.61 22.60
C LEU A 601 16.87 14.23 21.54
N PHE A 602 17.08 14.63 20.29
CA PHE A 602 16.16 14.34 19.18
C PHE A 602 16.17 12.87 18.75
N ALA A 603 17.18 12.10 19.15
CA ALA A 603 17.26 10.67 18.91
C ALA A 603 16.46 9.82 19.93
N LYS A 604 15.96 10.41 21.01
CA LYS A 604 15.12 9.69 21.98
C LYS A 604 13.78 9.29 21.33
N PRO A 605 13.24 8.09 21.62
CA PRO A 605 12.03 7.57 20.95
C PRO A 605 10.83 8.53 21.02
N GLU A 606 10.57 9.13 22.18
CA GLU A 606 9.49 10.09 22.39
C GLU A 606 9.63 11.34 21.50
N ASN A 607 10.87 11.84 21.35
CA ASN A 607 11.16 13.00 20.51
C ASN A 607 11.14 12.65 19.02
N GLN A 608 11.56 11.45 18.65
CA GLN A 608 11.39 10.95 17.27
C GLN A 608 9.92 10.88 16.88
N SER A 609 9.05 10.38 17.77
CA SER A 609 7.61 10.37 17.56
C SER A 609 7.04 11.78 17.41
N ALA A 610 7.50 12.73 18.20
CA ALA A 610 7.11 14.14 18.09
C ALA A 610 7.57 14.78 16.76
N ILE A 611 8.79 14.49 16.31
CA ILE A 611 9.32 14.96 15.02
C ILE A 611 8.53 14.33 13.89
N LEU A 612 8.19 13.03 13.95
CA LEU A 612 7.33 12.39 12.96
C LEU A 612 5.96 13.08 12.89
N ASN A 613 5.35 13.34 14.05
CA ASN A 613 4.08 14.06 14.10
C ASN A 613 4.18 15.47 13.49
N TRP A 614 5.31 16.16 13.70
CA TRP A 614 5.57 17.46 13.09
C TRP A 614 5.69 17.35 11.54
N LEU A 615 6.36 16.32 11.02
CA LEU A 615 6.44 16.04 9.57
C LEU A 615 5.05 15.73 8.99
N VAL A 616 4.25 14.91 9.68
CA VAL A 616 2.87 14.60 9.28
C VAL A 616 1.99 15.85 9.23
N LYS A 617 2.13 16.75 10.24
CA LYS A 617 1.47 18.07 10.22
C LYS A 617 1.92 18.91 9.03
N GLY A 618 3.22 18.88 8.69
CA GLY A 618 3.78 19.55 7.51
C GLY A 618 3.19 19.04 6.21
N TYR A 619 3.05 17.72 6.07
CA TYR A 619 2.41 17.12 4.91
C TYR A 619 0.91 17.49 4.81
N ARG A 620 0.19 17.53 5.94
CA ARG A 620 -1.19 18.01 5.99
C ARG A 620 -1.32 19.47 5.52
N LEU A 621 -0.40 20.34 5.95
CA LEU A 621 -0.34 21.72 5.50
C LEU A 621 -0.07 21.82 4.00
N LEU A 622 0.87 21.02 3.49
CA LEU A 622 1.16 20.93 2.05
C LEU A 622 -0.08 20.50 1.25
N LYS A 623 -0.80 19.48 1.70
CA LYS A 623 -2.06 19.04 1.06
C LYS A 623 -3.12 20.14 1.02
N LYS A 624 -3.25 20.89 2.11
CA LYS A 624 -4.27 21.94 2.26
C LYS A 624 -3.94 23.22 1.49
N GLU A 625 -2.70 23.67 1.54
CA GLU A 625 -2.29 25.00 1.08
C GLU A 625 -1.44 24.96 -0.20
N GLY A 626 -0.98 23.76 -0.60
CA GLY A 626 0.03 23.62 -1.66
C GLY A 626 1.43 24.07 -1.23
N LEU A 627 2.37 23.92 -2.14
CA LEU A 627 3.76 24.34 -1.94
C LEU A 627 3.90 25.85 -2.24
N LYS A 628 3.23 26.69 -1.43
CA LYS A 628 3.39 28.15 -1.53
C LYS A 628 4.73 28.55 -0.96
N ILE A 629 5.58 29.12 -1.80
CA ILE A 629 6.95 29.52 -1.45
C ILE A 629 6.91 30.92 -0.82
N PRO A 630 7.45 31.15 0.39
CA PRO A 630 7.49 32.45 1.03
C PRO A 630 8.56 33.36 0.40
N THR A 631 8.46 34.66 0.65
CA THR A 631 9.34 35.70 0.06
C THR A 631 10.81 35.41 0.28
N ALA A 632 11.23 35.10 1.50
CA ALA A 632 12.64 34.82 1.81
C ALA A 632 13.23 33.65 1.01
N VAL A 633 12.43 32.59 0.75
CA VAL A 633 12.84 31.43 -0.06
C VAL A 633 12.86 31.76 -1.55
N ASN A 634 11.91 32.57 -2.03
CA ASN A 634 11.93 33.06 -3.40
C ASN A 634 13.14 33.95 -3.68
N GLU A 635 13.42 34.91 -2.80
CA GLU A 635 14.56 35.81 -2.91
C GLU A 635 15.89 35.04 -2.95
N ALA A 636 16.07 34.05 -2.05
CA ALA A 636 17.26 33.22 -2.05
C ALA A 636 17.39 32.35 -3.32
N THR A 637 16.26 31.89 -3.87
CA THR A 637 16.23 31.12 -5.12
C THR A 637 16.55 32.02 -6.33
N ASP A 638 16.03 33.25 -6.34
CA ASP A 638 16.28 34.23 -7.41
C ASP A 638 17.71 34.77 -7.35
N GLU A 639 18.30 34.91 -6.14
CA GLU A 639 19.71 35.23 -5.95
C GLU A 639 20.58 34.14 -6.55
N TYR A 640 20.34 32.89 -6.17
CA TYR A 640 21.07 31.75 -6.72
C TYR A 640 20.94 31.64 -8.25
N ARG A 641 19.73 31.92 -8.80
CA ARG A 641 19.50 31.98 -10.24
C ARG A 641 20.38 33.08 -10.90
N ARG A 642 20.40 34.31 -10.34
CA ARG A 642 21.21 35.41 -10.86
C ARG A 642 22.71 35.08 -10.83
N ASP A 643 23.17 34.48 -9.73
CA ASP A 643 24.57 34.10 -9.57
C ASP A 643 24.98 32.95 -10.53
N SER A 644 24.03 32.14 -10.96
CA SER A 644 24.24 31.05 -11.91
C SER A 644 24.16 31.48 -13.37
N ASP A 645 23.49 32.60 -13.67
CA ASP A 645 23.27 33.08 -15.04
C ASP A 645 24.41 33.98 -15.52
N LYS A 646 25.55 33.33 -15.84
CA LYS A 646 26.73 34.05 -16.38
C LYS A 646 26.44 34.89 -17.63
N ILE A 647 25.41 34.52 -18.42
CA ILE A 647 25.04 35.29 -19.63
C ILE A 647 24.32 36.58 -19.25
N GLN A 648 23.42 36.50 -18.27
CA GLN A 648 22.76 37.69 -17.72
C GLN A 648 23.79 38.61 -17.06
N GLN A 649 24.74 38.07 -16.26
CA GLN A 649 25.84 38.86 -15.69
C GLN A 649 26.68 39.56 -16.77
N PHE A 650 27.09 38.84 -17.81
CA PHE A 650 27.77 39.42 -18.94
C PHE A 650 26.96 40.57 -19.60
N VAL A 651 25.64 40.35 -19.79
CA VAL A 651 24.77 41.36 -20.37
C VAL A 651 24.68 42.61 -19.48
N GLU A 652 24.56 42.42 -18.16
CA GLU A 652 24.49 43.53 -17.20
C GLU A 652 25.80 44.31 -17.09
N GLU A 653 26.94 43.65 -17.19
CA GLU A 653 28.24 44.27 -17.11
C GLU A 653 28.71 44.92 -18.41
N GLU A 654 28.52 44.27 -19.57
CA GLU A 654 29.15 44.66 -20.83
C GLU A 654 28.19 45.26 -21.86
N LEU A 655 26.86 45.13 -21.65
CA LEU A 655 25.86 45.68 -22.56
C LEU A 655 25.02 46.77 -21.89
N GLU A 656 24.56 47.72 -22.69
CA GLU A 656 23.64 48.77 -22.27
C GLU A 656 22.35 48.65 -23.09
N ALA A 657 21.21 48.55 -22.39
CA ALA A 657 19.91 48.47 -23.02
C ALA A 657 19.41 49.88 -23.47
N GLY A 658 18.75 49.95 -24.62
CA GLY A 658 18.17 51.20 -25.08
C GLY A 658 17.43 51.06 -26.40
N ASN A 659 16.41 51.90 -26.56
CA ASN A 659 15.62 51.94 -27.81
C ASN A 659 16.48 52.35 -29.03
N GLY A 660 16.42 51.54 -30.08
CA GLY A 660 17.15 51.78 -31.32
C GLY A 660 18.64 51.37 -31.28
N TYR A 661 19.10 50.80 -30.16
CA TYR A 661 20.43 50.23 -30.05
C TYR A 661 20.52 48.91 -30.83
N GLU A 662 21.67 48.66 -31.41
CA GLU A 662 21.94 47.48 -32.23
C GLU A 662 23.41 47.14 -32.18
N VAL A 663 23.73 45.87 -32.06
CA VAL A 663 25.10 45.36 -32.11
C VAL A 663 25.16 44.04 -32.87
N ARG A 664 26.26 43.79 -33.58
CA ARG A 664 26.47 42.50 -34.25
C ARG A 664 26.70 41.40 -33.20
N THR A 665 26.00 40.30 -33.35
CA THR A 665 26.14 39.16 -32.40
C THR A 665 27.55 38.59 -32.39
N SER A 666 28.31 38.70 -33.48
CA SER A 666 29.72 38.31 -33.53
C SER A 666 30.59 39.13 -32.57
N ILE A 667 30.37 40.46 -32.54
CA ILE A 667 31.10 41.35 -31.61
C ILE A 667 30.75 41.05 -30.16
N VAL A 668 29.46 40.85 -29.90
CA VAL A 668 28.98 40.47 -28.56
C VAL A 668 29.57 39.15 -28.12
N TYR A 669 29.66 38.16 -29.00
CA TYR A 669 30.23 36.87 -28.69
C TYR A 669 31.75 36.93 -28.47
N GLU A 670 32.47 37.75 -29.22
CA GLU A 670 33.91 37.97 -29.03
C GLU A 670 34.20 38.57 -27.67
N LYS A 671 33.42 39.60 -27.30
CA LYS A 671 33.51 40.20 -25.97
C LYS A 671 33.10 39.27 -24.86
N TYR A 672 32.08 38.42 -25.06
CA TYR A 672 31.70 37.37 -24.13
C TYR A 672 32.84 36.36 -23.89
N ARG A 673 33.57 35.99 -24.93
CA ARG A 673 34.74 35.12 -24.77
C ARG A 673 35.83 35.75 -23.90
N GLU A 674 36.15 37.04 -24.16
CA GLU A 674 37.10 37.77 -23.34
C GLU A 674 36.65 37.87 -21.89
N TRP A 675 35.39 38.19 -21.66
CA TRP A 675 34.78 38.34 -20.34
C TRP A 675 34.81 36.97 -19.59
N CYS A 676 34.45 35.89 -20.24
CA CYS A 676 34.54 34.55 -19.65
C CYS A 676 35.96 34.20 -19.25
N THR A 677 36.94 34.50 -20.11
CA THR A 677 38.38 34.22 -19.84
C THR A 677 38.86 35.04 -18.63
N HIS A 678 38.46 36.33 -18.57
CA HIS A 678 38.84 37.19 -17.44
C HIS A 678 38.24 36.73 -16.10
N ASN A 679 36.98 36.26 -16.13
CA ASN A 679 36.25 35.85 -14.93
C ASN A 679 36.40 34.33 -14.63
N GLY A 680 37.20 33.58 -15.40
CA GLY A 680 37.46 32.18 -15.17
C GLY A 680 36.27 31.24 -15.54
N TYR A 681 35.36 31.70 -16.38
CA TYR A 681 34.22 30.90 -16.85
C TYR A 681 34.55 30.09 -18.09
N CYS A 682 33.97 28.91 -18.22
CA CYS A 682 33.99 28.17 -19.49
C CYS A 682 33.13 28.90 -20.54
N VAL A 683 33.71 29.09 -21.73
CA VAL A 683 33.06 29.75 -22.87
C VAL A 683 32.05 28.78 -23.52
N GLU A 684 30.81 29.24 -23.70
CA GLU A 684 29.81 28.50 -24.46
C GLU A 684 30.04 28.58 -25.95
N SER A 685 29.51 27.61 -26.72
CA SER A 685 29.49 27.74 -28.19
C SER A 685 28.70 28.94 -28.62
N SER A 686 29.11 29.58 -29.75
CA SER A 686 28.39 30.72 -30.33
C SER A 686 26.89 30.42 -30.56
N ARG A 687 26.54 29.17 -30.86
CA ARG A 687 25.15 28.77 -31.05
C ARG A 687 24.37 28.82 -29.75
N ASN A 688 24.88 28.27 -28.66
CA ASN A 688 24.22 28.28 -27.36
C ASN A 688 24.13 29.67 -26.78
N PHE A 689 25.20 30.47 -26.88
CA PHE A 689 25.23 31.87 -26.46
C PHE A 689 24.17 32.68 -27.16
N ASN A 690 24.08 32.61 -28.52
CA ASN A 690 23.06 33.31 -29.29
C ASN A 690 21.63 32.82 -28.95
N GLN A 691 21.46 31.56 -28.59
CA GLN A 691 20.17 31.06 -28.17
C GLN A 691 19.76 31.67 -26.82
N SER A 692 20.67 31.79 -25.87
CA SER A 692 20.42 32.45 -24.59
C SER A 692 20.18 33.97 -24.76
N LEU A 693 20.92 34.64 -25.64
CA LEU A 693 20.66 36.07 -25.94
C LEU A 693 19.26 36.34 -26.49
N ARG A 694 18.62 35.36 -27.14
CA ARG A 694 17.23 35.51 -27.64
C ARG A 694 16.21 35.64 -26.53
N THR A 695 16.51 35.24 -25.33
CA THR A 695 15.65 35.40 -24.14
C THR A 695 15.71 36.81 -23.59
N ILE A 696 16.75 37.55 -23.95
CA ILE A 696 17.04 38.90 -23.44
C ILE A 696 16.69 39.97 -24.47
N GLY A 697 16.98 39.75 -25.76
CA GLY A 697 16.76 40.70 -26.83
C GLY A 697 16.40 40.07 -28.17
N VAL A 698 15.97 40.86 -29.11
CA VAL A 698 15.57 40.38 -30.43
C VAL A 698 16.80 40.18 -31.30
N ILE A 699 17.05 38.95 -31.71
CA ILE A 699 18.10 38.59 -32.64
C ILE A 699 17.48 38.38 -34.02
N MET A 700 17.87 39.22 -35.00
CA MET A 700 17.41 39.11 -36.38
C MET A 700 18.54 39.26 -37.38
N ARG A 701 18.36 38.63 -38.54
CA ARG A 701 19.27 38.81 -39.66
C ARG A 701 18.84 40.05 -40.47
N LYS A 702 19.66 41.08 -40.47
CA LYS A 702 19.37 42.31 -41.19
C LYS A 702 20.65 43.01 -41.71
N ARG A 703 20.49 43.98 -42.58
CA ARG A 703 21.59 44.84 -43.05
C ARG A 703 21.87 45.90 -41.97
N PRO A 704 23.11 45.98 -41.43
CA PRO A 704 23.49 47.03 -40.50
C PRO A 704 23.38 48.45 -41.11
N LYS A 705 23.25 49.45 -40.24
CA LYS A 705 23.17 50.86 -40.67
C LYS A 705 24.44 51.37 -41.33
N ASP A 706 25.58 50.71 -41.11
CA ASP A 706 26.87 51.02 -41.76
C ASP A 706 26.98 50.57 -43.21
N GLY A 707 25.90 50.01 -43.79
CA GLY A 707 25.87 49.58 -45.18
C GLY A 707 26.54 48.23 -45.47
N SER A 708 27.11 47.58 -44.50
CA SER A 708 27.76 46.26 -44.65
C SER A 708 26.82 45.12 -45.04
N CYS A 709 27.32 43.96 -45.37
CA CYS A 709 26.56 42.78 -45.74
C CYS A 709 25.57 42.40 -44.63
N GLN A 710 24.48 41.74 -45.01
CA GLN A 710 23.47 41.23 -44.08
C GLN A 710 24.11 40.32 -43.03
N THR A 711 23.89 40.63 -41.74
CA THR A 711 24.47 39.89 -40.61
C THR A 711 23.46 39.70 -39.49
N THR A 712 23.77 38.89 -38.50
CA THR A 712 22.93 38.72 -37.33
C THR A 712 23.18 39.83 -36.33
N MET A 713 22.11 40.50 -35.91
CA MET A 713 22.13 41.65 -35.00
C MET A 713 21.33 41.35 -33.74
N LEU A 714 21.85 41.77 -32.59
CA LEU A 714 21.10 41.93 -31.35
C LEU A 714 20.54 43.34 -31.30
N THR A 715 19.22 43.49 -31.24
CA THR A 715 18.53 44.77 -31.14
C THR A 715 18.13 45.03 -29.70
N GLY A 716 18.06 46.35 -29.36
CA GLY A 716 17.75 46.77 -27.99
C GLY A 716 18.97 46.94 -27.11
N TYR A 717 20.17 46.61 -27.59
CA TYR A 717 21.42 46.68 -26.83
C TYR A 717 22.56 47.26 -27.68
N LYS A 718 23.52 47.92 -26.97
CA LYS A 718 24.85 48.27 -27.49
C LYS A 718 25.93 47.83 -26.51
N MET A 719 27.17 47.78 -26.96
CA MET A 719 28.32 47.55 -26.07
C MET A 719 28.50 48.76 -25.15
N ARG A 720 28.74 48.49 -23.86
CA ARG A 720 29.19 49.54 -22.92
C ARG A 720 30.55 50.03 -23.37
N ARG A 721 30.78 51.36 -23.37
CA ARG A 721 32.12 51.92 -23.57
C ARG A 721 32.92 51.67 -22.30
N ALA A 722 34.14 51.19 -22.44
CA ALA A 722 35.08 51.18 -21.33
C ALA A 722 35.16 52.60 -20.72
N PRO A 723 35.14 52.73 -19.37
CA PRO A 723 35.44 54.02 -18.77
C PRO A 723 36.76 54.53 -19.37
N SER A 724 36.77 55.71 -19.96
CA SER A 724 38.00 56.34 -20.40
C SER A 724 38.93 56.44 -19.19
N ALA A 725 40.06 55.73 -19.24
CA ALA A 725 41.09 55.90 -18.24
C ALA A 725 41.43 57.37 -18.16
N LEU A 726 41.03 58.02 -17.06
CA LEU A 726 41.51 59.34 -16.68
C LEU A 726 42.91 59.21 -16.10
#